data_740542cd2accccadd8f74cd0722f44f7
#
_entry.id   740542cd2accccadd8f74cd0722f44f7
#
_cell.length_a   1.000
_cell.length_b   1.000
_cell.length_c   1.000
_cell.angle_alpha   90.00
_cell.angle_beta   90.00
_cell.angle_gamma   90.00
#
_symmetry.space_group_name_H-M   'P 1'
#
loop_
_entity.id
_entity.type
_entity.pdbx_description
1 polymer ?
#
loop_
_entity_poly.entity_id
_entity_poly.type
_entity_poly.pdbx_seq_one_letter_code
_entity_poly.pdbx_strand_id
1 'polypeptide(L)'
;MGSTLTKSSKETMHAIENLELLDHQLSRIALIANADHRLTQKKQTFILGPKAIDDGKPDDPVEKQKRLWALMRNLPHYPPSAEMLQALPTEFTDKDLTTQNAVFAEYLTTKRLEFYNVCSVMQTLLTIEDLSTMQLYALLLQPDVAVQRVGKLSYKIVLKTTSVNAEDVVAPNLDEVVLVPKSSLIASPLPKNLLMALLPHANEFLEKNDPQRRYVANVDQVSRTTVHFRFGRHNWPGDDILQGQGFCAIIRSRRTPFRYMYRALKLLQESPLVRRYLFPFPGWLTQMVDQSKIQLRDCGTLPSWMQAKPKIETVPSQAILLLNPTIYSNTEQFQAVKRIVAGPSTEGPYIVFGPPGTGKTTTIVETILQLRLLQPRSRILVTAGSNSACDTIALKLCEYISSNERLRKHFAQQEQPKPDRQLIRVFSRSIHHKGLKTVPPLLLKNSNCSKHIYEHLGVSHILQYGITVATLCTVGRLVSDDLGKHKFFSHIFIDEAGAATEPEALIGIMGIKQTSDCHVILSGDHKQLGAVIKSNRAASLGLSHSLMERLLRSDCYKVDANGNFDRSLQTRLRRNYRSHPEIVRLFNELYYNGELIAQAPDADVNLAENWALLPNPRFPIIFQATHGVTKREQHSTSSFNQLEAQVLCWYVKRLINDGLGHGKRVSQEDIGIVAPYTAQGKLVTKLLQSQGHPNVEVGSVETYQGREKPIIIASLVRSFANMGFMRSPRRVNVLLSRAKSLLILVGNPVTLRHHRDFKSIIRECKNQGTYVFKKKGAQQRPEFLPDVYEEQSDEESSSESEDEEDTPWFARMPQDISVTTDKMEKRFSVSEELTKAIRNHLCQLSI
;
A
#
# COMPACT_ATOMS: atom_id res chain seq x y z
N MET A 1 0.96 -59.94 -10.76
CA MET A 1 1.74 -59.35 -11.86
C MET A 1 1.56 -57.82 -11.76
N GLY A 2 2.43 -57.20 -11.00
CA GLY A 2 2.43 -55.76 -10.87
C GLY A 2 3.43 -55.16 -11.87
N SER A 3 2.89 -54.52 -12.92
CA SER A 3 3.74 -53.83 -13.88
C SER A 3 4.17 -52.50 -13.28
N THR A 4 5.45 -52.37 -12.97
CA THR A 4 6.12 -51.13 -12.67
C THR A 4 6.14 -50.26 -13.93
N LEU A 5 5.29 -49.25 -13.97
CA LEU A 5 5.39 -48.19 -14.98
C LEU A 5 6.75 -47.52 -14.87
N THR A 6 7.46 -47.45 -15.96
CA THR A 6 8.76 -46.78 -16.04
C THR A 6 8.61 -45.29 -15.75
N LYS A 7 9.67 -44.65 -15.24
CA LYS A 7 9.70 -43.23 -14.91
C LYS A 7 9.23 -42.35 -16.09
N SER A 8 9.58 -42.73 -17.30
CA SER A 8 9.14 -42.10 -18.55
C SER A 8 7.64 -42.16 -18.78
N SER A 9 6.97 -43.24 -18.44
CA SER A 9 5.52 -43.40 -18.59
C SER A 9 4.75 -42.55 -17.61
N LYS A 10 5.29 -42.34 -16.40
CA LYS A 10 4.69 -41.44 -15.40
C LYS A 10 4.82 -39.97 -15.81
N GLU A 11 5.96 -39.58 -16.38
CA GLU A 11 6.19 -38.23 -16.89
C GLU A 11 5.29 -37.94 -18.11
N THR A 12 5.07 -38.92 -18.96
CA THR A 12 4.14 -38.78 -20.11
C THR A 12 2.68 -38.68 -19.65
N MET A 13 2.26 -39.48 -18.66
CA MET A 13 0.90 -39.36 -18.08
C MET A 13 0.69 -38.01 -17.42
N HIS A 14 1.66 -37.50 -16.67
CA HIS A 14 1.57 -36.17 -16.03
C HIS A 14 1.55 -35.02 -17.07
N ALA A 15 2.22 -35.20 -18.21
CA ALA A 15 2.17 -34.25 -19.33
C ALA A 15 0.79 -34.26 -20.02
N ILE A 16 0.17 -35.45 -20.15
CA ILE A 16 -1.19 -35.60 -20.73
C ILE A 16 -2.24 -35.00 -19.80
N GLU A 17 -2.18 -35.25 -18.49
CA GLU A 17 -3.07 -34.64 -17.50
C GLU A 17 -2.97 -33.12 -17.51
N ASN A 18 -1.76 -32.59 -17.66
CA ASN A 18 -1.55 -31.13 -17.77
C ASN A 18 -2.07 -30.55 -19.09
N LEU A 19 -2.03 -31.30 -20.20
CA LEU A 19 -2.60 -30.90 -21.46
C LEU A 19 -4.13 -30.91 -21.41
N GLU A 20 -4.74 -31.93 -20.81
CA GLU A 20 -6.19 -31.99 -20.59
C GLU A 20 -6.70 -30.88 -19.68
N LEU A 21 -5.94 -30.54 -18.62
CA LEU A 21 -6.24 -29.42 -17.73
C LEU A 21 -6.16 -28.08 -18.48
N LEU A 22 -5.16 -27.93 -19.37
CA LEU A 22 -5.01 -26.75 -20.21
C LEU A 22 -6.14 -26.61 -21.22
N ASP A 23 -6.53 -27.72 -21.89
CA ASP A 23 -7.64 -27.74 -22.86
C ASP A 23 -8.98 -27.45 -22.17
N HIS A 24 -9.18 -27.98 -20.96
CA HIS A 24 -10.34 -27.69 -20.14
C HIS A 24 -10.37 -26.21 -19.69
N GLN A 25 -9.22 -25.62 -19.34
CA GLN A 25 -9.13 -24.20 -19.02
C GLN A 25 -9.35 -23.31 -20.24
N LEU A 26 -8.79 -23.67 -21.40
CA LEU A 26 -9.00 -22.94 -22.65
C LEU A 26 -10.44 -23.04 -23.11
N SER A 27 -11.08 -24.22 -22.97
CA SER A 27 -12.51 -24.41 -23.25
C SER A 27 -13.39 -23.60 -22.31
N ARG A 28 -13.06 -23.49 -21.02
CA ARG A 28 -13.74 -22.61 -20.07
C ARG A 28 -13.52 -21.13 -20.41
N ILE A 29 -12.33 -20.73 -20.80
CA ILE A 29 -12.02 -19.36 -21.26
C ILE A 29 -12.87 -19.02 -22.49
N ALA A 30 -12.98 -19.92 -23.46
CA ALA A 30 -13.82 -19.75 -24.64
C ALA A 30 -15.31 -19.67 -24.29
N LEU A 31 -15.78 -20.49 -23.34
CA LEU A 31 -17.17 -20.49 -22.87
C LEU A 31 -17.50 -19.19 -22.12
N ILE A 32 -16.58 -18.69 -21.29
CA ILE A 32 -16.75 -17.44 -20.53
C ILE A 32 -16.66 -16.23 -21.48
N ALA A 33 -15.74 -16.23 -22.43
CA ALA A 33 -15.67 -15.20 -23.46
C ALA A 33 -16.95 -15.13 -24.30
N ASN A 34 -17.53 -16.31 -24.64
CA ASN A 34 -18.81 -16.39 -25.34
C ASN A 34 -20.02 -16.03 -24.45
N ALA A 35 -19.94 -16.30 -23.14
CA ALA A 35 -20.99 -15.90 -22.19
C ALA A 35 -20.95 -14.38 -21.95
N ASP A 36 -19.79 -13.80 -21.79
CA ASP A 36 -19.60 -12.34 -21.70
C ASP A 36 -20.08 -11.64 -22.98
N HIS A 37 -19.83 -12.24 -24.14
CA HIS A 37 -20.31 -11.74 -25.42
C HIS A 37 -21.85 -11.76 -25.53
N ARG A 38 -22.52 -12.81 -25.03
CA ARG A 38 -23.99 -12.92 -25.03
C ARG A 38 -24.66 -12.03 -23.97
N LEU A 39 -24.03 -11.81 -22.84
CA LEU A 39 -24.54 -10.94 -21.77
C LEU A 39 -24.37 -9.46 -22.13
N THR A 40 -23.27 -9.09 -22.80
CA THR A 40 -23.04 -7.74 -23.30
C THR A 40 -24.02 -7.37 -24.41
N GLN A 41 -24.35 -8.27 -25.29
CA GLN A 41 -25.32 -7.99 -26.36
C GLN A 41 -26.76 -7.71 -25.87
N LYS A 42 -27.17 -8.25 -24.71
CA LYS A 42 -28.54 -8.07 -24.18
C LYS A 42 -28.74 -6.82 -23.29
N LYS A 43 -27.67 -6.17 -22.82
CA LYS A 43 -27.75 -5.03 -21.87
C LYS A 43 -27.09 -3.71 -22.31
N GLN A 44 -26.59 -3.62 -23.55
CA GLN A 44 -25.88 -2.41 -24.05
C GLN A 44 -26.78 -1.36 -24.70
N THR A 45 -28.02 -1.21 -24.28
CA THR A 45 -28.92 -0.16 -24.85
C THR A 45 -28.91 1.15 -24.09
N PHE A 46 -28.00 1.40 -23.17
CA PHE A 46 -27.90 2.72 -22.51
C PHE A 46 -26.45 3.18 -22.34
N ILE A 47 -26.14 4.27 -23.04
CA ILE A 47 -25.01 5.19 -22.83
C ILE A 47 -23.63 4.66 -23.24
N LEU A 48 -23.39 4.60 -24.54
CA LEU A 48 -22.04 4.71 -25.11
C LEU A 48 -22.12 5.58 -26.39
N GLY A 49 -21.20 6.52 -26.51
CA GLY A 49 -20.91 7.18 -27.77
C GLY A 49 -20.55 6.17 -28.88
N PRO A 50 -20.32 6.60 -30.12
CA PRO A 50 -20.70 5.92 -31.35
C PRO A 50 -20.46 4.41 -31.38
N LYS A 51 -21.49 3.69 -31.81
CA LYS A 51 -21.58 2.23 -31.93
C LYS A 51 -20.31 1.64 -32.57
N ALA A 52 -19.59 0.81 -31.82
CA ALA A 52 -18.71 -0.19 -32.41
C ALA A 52 -19.58 -1.40 -32.77
N ILE A 53 -19.81 -1.62 -34.02
CA ILE A 53 -20.42 -2.82 -34.58
C ILE A 53 -19.34 -3.90 -34.51
N ASP A 54 -19.56 -4.95 -33.71
CA ASP A 54 -18.67 -6.10 -33.63
C ASP A 54 -19.10 -7.12 -34.70
N ASP A 55 -18.42 -7.07 -35.85
CA ASP A 55 -18.73 -7.92 -37.00
C ASP A 55 -18.05 -9.30 -36.93
N GLY A 56 -17.57 -9.74 -35.78
CA GLY A 56 -16.96 -11.08 -35.61
C GLY A 56 -15.66 -11.32 -36.40
N LYS A 57 -15.08 -10.27 -36.97
CA LYS A 57 -13.78 -10.36 -37.65
C LYS A 57 -12.66 -10.27 -36.62
N PRO A 58 -11.53 -10.98 -36.82
CA PRO A 58 -10.37 -10.81 -35.95
C PRO A 58 -9.97 -9.34 -35.95
N ASP A 59 -9.84 -8.76 -34.75
CA ASP A 59 -9.45 -7.37 -34.54
C ASP A 59 -8.24 -7.00 -35.41
N ASP A 60 -8.40 -6.00 -36.26
CA ASP A 60 -7.26 -5.42 -36.95
C ASP A 60 -6.26 -4.91 -35.89
N PRO A 61 -5.00 -5.37 -35.94
CA PRO A 61 -3.97 -4.95 -34.99
C PRO A 61 -3.85 -3.41 -34.86
N VAL A 62 -4.13 -2.66 -35.92
CA VAL A 62 -4.09 -1.20 -35.93
C VAL A 62 -5.26 -0.62 -35.16
N GLU A 63 -6.47 -1.15 -35.32
CA GLU A 63 -7.66 -0.70 -34.58
C GLU A 63 -7.52 -1.05 -33.09
N LYS A 64 -7.02 -2.23 -32.76
CA LYS A 64 -6.72 -2.62 -31.40
C LYS A 64 -5.71 -1.65 -30.74
N GLN A 65 -4.65 -1.29 -31.46
CA GLN A 65 -3.66 -0.35 -30.96
C GLN A 65 -4.24 1.06 -30.78
N LYS A 66 -5.12 1.51 -31.68
CA LYS A 66 -5.83 2.80 -31.53
C LYS A 66 -6.73 2.80 -30.29
N ARG A 67 -7.47 1.70 -30.04
CA ARG A 67 -8.30 1.55 -28.83
C ARG A 67 -7.47 1.60 -27.56
N LEU A 68 -6.34 0.89 -27.53
CA LEU A 68 -5.42 0.94 -26.38
C LEU A 68 -4.90 2.35 -26.12
N TRP A 69 -4.50 3.08 -27.16
CA TRP A 69 -4.05 4.46 -27.01
C TRP A 69 -5.16 5.41 -26.55
N ALA A 70 -6.37 5.24 -27.06
CA ALA A 70 -7.53 5.99 -26.60
C ALA A 70 -7.81 5.71 -25.11
N LEU A 71 -7.73 4.46 -24.70
CA LEU A 71 -7.91 4.04 -23.30
C LEU A 71 -6.81 4.59 -22.38
N MET A 72 -5.56 4.64 -22.84
CA MET A 72 -4.46 5.24 -22.08
C MET A 72 -4.63 6.75 -21.90
N ARG A 73 -5.00 7.46 -22.96
CA ARG A 73 -5.15 8.93 -22.95
C ARG A 73 -6.36 9.38 -22.17
N ASN A 74 -7.50 8.74 -22.39
CA ASN A 74 -8.75 9.09 -21.75
C ASN A 74 -8.80 8.50 -20.34
N LEU A 75 -9.32 9.28 -19.41
CA LEU A 75 -9.54 8.84 -18.04
C LEU A 75 -11.04 9.03 -17.70
N PRO A 76 -11.90 8.08 -18.06
CA PRO A 76 -13.33 8.13 -17.74
C PRO A 76 -13.58 8.18 -16.23
N HIS A 77 -14.78 8.54 -15.84
CA HIS A 77 -15.16 8.61 -14.43
C HIS A 77 -15.42 7.25 -13.80
N TYR A 78 -15.66 6.21 -14.58
CA TYR A 78 -15.98 4.86 -14.11
C TYR A 78 -17.07 4.88 -13.03
N PRO A 79 -18.31 5.23 -13.37
CA PRO A 79 -19.41 5.24 -12.42
C PRO A 79 -19.72 3.80 -11.96
N PRO A 80 -20.07 3.59 -10.69
CA PRO A 80 -20.60 2.31 -10.26
C PRO A 80 -21.92 2.03 -10.97
N SER A 81 -22.24 0.77 -11.21
CA SER A 81 -23.50 0.36 -11.81
C SER A 81 -24.68 0.60 -10.84
N ALA A 82 -25.89 0.64 -11.38
CA ALA A 82 -27.09 0.80 -10.56
C ALA A 82 -27.25 -0.35 -9.56
N GLU A 83 -26.92 -1.55 -9.98
CA GLU A 83 -26.96 -2.75 -9.15
C GLU A 83 -25.97 -2.66 -7.97
N MET A 84 -24.75 -2.16 -8.21
CA MET A 84 -23.77 -1.95 -7.16
C MET A 84 -24.22 -0.89 -6.15
N LEU A 85 -24.91 0.15 -6.63
CA LEU A 85 -25.50 1.16 -5.74
C LEU A 85 -26.66 0.59 -4.91
N GLN A 86 -27.44 -0.34 -5.47
CA GLN A 86 -28.52 -1.03 -4.76
C GLN A 86 -28.02 -2.00 -3.71
N ALA A 87 -26.87 -2.63 -3.93
CA ALA A 87 -26.22 -3.55 -2.99
C ALA A 87 -25.50 -2.86 -1.82
N LEU A 88 -25.39 -1.54 -1.84
CA LEU A 88 -24.66 -0.77 -0.83
C LEU A 88 -25.30 -0.86 0.58
N PRO A 89 -26.63 -0.76 0.75
CA PRO A 89 -27.27 -0.89 2.07
C PRO A 89 -27.12 -2.27 2.71
N THR A 90 -26.94 -3.32 1.90
CA THR A 90 -26.76 -4.71 2.32
C THR A 90 -25.29 -5.08 2.52
N GLU A 91 -24.39 -4.10 2.46
CA GLU A 91 -22.94 -4.30 2.57
C GLU A 91 -22.36 -5.31 1.57
N PHE A 92 -22.99 -5.44 0.40
CA PHE A 92 -22.55 -6.33 -0.68
C PHE A 92 -22.51 -7.80 -0.26
N THR A 93 -23.65 -8.36 0.09
CA THR A 93 -23.77 -9.79 0.41
C THR A 93 -23.27 -10.67 -0.73
N ASP A 94 -22.95 -11.93 -0.44
CA ASP A 94 -22.53 -12.89 -1.46
C ASP A 94 -23.58 -13.03 -2.56
N LYS A 95 -24.86 -12.99 -2.20
CA LYS A 95 -25.98 -13.03 -3.14
C LYS A 95 -25.98 -11.83 -4.08
N ASP A 96 -25.77 -10.62 -3.56
CA ASP A 96 -25.72 -9.41 -4.39
C ASP A 96 -24.59 -9.51 -5.41
N LEU A 97 -23.41 -9.95 -4.97
CA LEU A 97 -22.23 -10.05 -5.81
C LEU A 97 -22.34 -11.15 -6.88
N THR A 98 -22.92 -12.30 -6.54
CA THR A 98 -23.11 -13.41 -7.48
C THR A 98 -24.19 -13.12 -8.52
N THR A 99 -25.24 -12.40 -8.15
CA THR A 99 -26.29 -11.99 -9.07
C THR A 99 -25.78 -11.02 -10.13
N GLN A 100 -24.81 -10.19 -9.78
CA GLN A 100 -24.24 -9.19 -10.69
C GLN A 100 -23.17 -9.75 -11.62
N ASN A 101 -22.45 -10.77 -11.16
CA ASN A 101 -21.30 -11.30 -11.89
C ASN A 101 -21.12 -12.80 -11.64
N ALA A 102 -21.45 -13.61 -12.66
CA ALA A 102 -21.34 -15.07 -12.59
C ALA A 102 -19.90 -15.56 -12.29
N VAL A 103 -18.88 -14.84 -12.78
CA VAL A 103 -17.46 -15.14 -12.51
C VAL A 103 -17.13 -14.94 -11.04
N PHE A 104 -17.86 -14.05 -10.37
CA PHE A 104 -17.66 -13.79 -8.95
C PHE A 104 -18.12 -14.94 -8.06
N ALA A 105 -19.12 -15.72 -8.49
CA ALA A 105 -19.59 -16.91 -7.77
C ALA A 105 -18.47 -17.97 -7.63
N GLU A 106 -17.74 -18.21 -8.71
CA GLU A 106 -16.58 -19.11 -8.69
C GLU A 106 -15.48 -18.57 -7.78
N TYR A 107 -15.21 -17.27 -7.88
CA TYR A 107 -14.22 -16.62 -7.01
C TYR A 107 -14.57 -16.71 -5.52
N LEU A 108 -15.84 -16.55 -5.15
CA LEU A 108 -16.29 -16.69 -3.76
C LEU A 108 -15.99 -18.08 -3.19
N THR A 109 -16.09 -19.12 -4.01
CA THR A 109 -15.81 -20.50 -3.62
C THR A 109 -14.31 -20.78 -3.51
N THR A 110 -13.55 -20.37 -4.53
CA THR A 110 -12.13 -20.73 -4.64
C THR A 110 -11.20 -19.74 -3.93
N LYS A 111 -11.64 -18.49 -3.79
CA LYS A 111 -10.81 -17.33 -3.34
C LYS A 111 -9.52 -17.16 -4.15
N ARG A 112 -9.47 -17.70 -5.39
CA ARG A 112 -8.31 -17.63 -6.27
C ARG A 112 -8.55 -16.66 -7.41
N LEU A 113 -7.59 -15.76 -7.59
CA LEU A 113 -7.52 -14.93 -8.79
C LEU A 113 -6.78 -15.70 -9.86
N GLU A 114 -7.47 -15.87 -10.98
CA GLU A 114 -6.97 -16.58 -12.15
C GLU A 114 -6.85 -15.63 -13.33
N PHE A 115 -6.13 -16.06 -14.36
CA PHE A 115 -5.92 -15.31 -15.58
C PHE A 115 -7.23 -14.78 -16.21
N TYR A 116 -8.30 -15.56 -16.16
CA TYR A 116 -9.59 -15.23 -16.79
C TYR A 116 -10.50 -14.37 -15.91
N ASN A 117 -10.39 -14.45 -14.57
CA ASN A 117 -11.31 -13.77 -13.66
C ASN A 117 -10.76 -12.47 -13.04
N VAL A 118 -9.44 -12.26 -13.08
CA VAL A 118 -8.77 -11.16 -12.35
C VAL A 118 -9.36 -9.79 -12.64
N CYS A 119 -9.65 -9.48 -13.91
CA CYS A 119 -10.13 -8.14 -14.29
C CYS A 119 -11.53 -7.89 -13.72
N SER A 120 -12.42 -8.87 -13.86
CA SER A 120 -13.81 -8.79 -13.39
C SER A 120 -13.88 -8.75 -11.86
N VAL A 121 -13.18 -9.67 -11.19
CA VAL A 121 -13.14 -9.73 -9.73
C VAL A 121 -12.57 -8.45 -9.15
N MET A 122 -11.41 -8.00 -9.63
CA MET A 122 -10.76 -6.80 -9.11
C MET A 122 -11.57 -5.53 -9.39
N GLN A 123 -12.30 -5.45 -10.52
CA GLN A 123 -13.22 -4.33 -10.76
C GLN A 123 -14.35 -4.29 -9.73
N THR A 124 -14.94 -5.45 -9.41
CA THR A 124 -15.98 -5.54 -8.38
C THR A 124 -15.45 -5.13 -7.01
N LEU A 125 -14.31 -5.70 -6.57
CA LEU A 125 -13.70 -5.37 -5.29
C LEU A 125 -13.32 -3.89 -5.20
N LEU A 126 -12.78 -3.32 -6.29
CA LEU A 126 -12.44 -1.92 -6.37
C LEU A 126 -13.68 -1.03 -6.28
N THR A 127 -14.81 -1.46 -6.86
CA THR A 127 -16.07 -0.72 -6.78
C THR A 127 -16.63 -0.72 -5.36
N ILE A 128 -16.53 -1.84 -4.64
CA ILE A 128 -16.93 -1.91 -3.22
C ILE A 128 -16.09 -0.91 -2.38
N GLU A 129 -14.77 -0.87 -2.58
CA GLU A 129 -13.88 0.04 -1.86
C GLU A 129 -14.16 1.51 -2.20
N ASP A 130 -14.38 1.81 -3.48
CA ASP A 130 -14.67 3.15 -3.97
C ASP A 130 -16.00 3.67 -3.39
N LEU A 131 -17.06 2.84 -3.41
CA LEU A 131 -18.36 3.17 -2.83
C LEU A 131 -18.27 3.36 -1.32
N SER A 132 -17.55 2.50 -0.61
CA SER A 132 -17.31 2.66 0.82
C SER A 132 -16.55 3.95 1.14
N THR A 133 -15.59 4.32 0.30
CA THR A 133 -14.87 5.60 0.42
C THR A 133 -15.80 6.79 0.17
N MET A 134 -16.68 6.70 -0.81
CA MET A 134 -17.66 7.76 -1.09
C MET A 134 -18.68 7.92 0.04
N GLN A 135 -19.08 6.84 0.72
CA GLN A 135 -19.94 6.92 1.91
C GLN A 135 -19.29 7.76 3.01
N LEU A 136 -17.98 7.62 3.22
CA LEU A 136 -17.26 8.46 4.19
C LEU A 136 -17.30 9.94 3.81
N TYR A 137 -17.21 10.26 2.53
CA TYR A 137 -17.32 11.66 2.06
C TYR A 137 -18.75 12.20 2.18
N ALA A 138 -19.77 11.35 2.07
CA ALA A 138 -21.16 11.74 2.30
C ALA A 138 -21.42 12.28 3.71
N LEU A 139 -20.65 11.81 4.71
CA LEU A 139 -20.70 12.32 6.08
C LEU A 139 -20.25 13.79 6.22
N LEU A 140 -19.52 14.29 5.24
CA LEU A 140 -19.02 15.68 5.21
C LEU A 140 -19.96 16.65 4.50
N LEU A 141 -21.09 16.19 3.98
CA LEU A 141 -22.08 17.06 3.36
C LEU A 141 -22.61 18.04 4.40
N GLN A 142 -22.60 19.31 4.04
CA GLN A 142 -23.12 20.40 4.88
C GLN A 142 -24.34 21.03 4.20
N PRO A 143 -25.55 20.81 4.70
CA PRO A 143 -26.77 21.29 4.04
C PRO A 143 -26.91 22.81 4.10
N ASP A 144 -26.26 23.43 5.08
CA ASP A 144 -26.35 24.88 5.32
C ASP A 144 -25.05 25.45 5.85
N VAL A 145 -24.30 26.11 4.99
CA VAL A 145 -23.05 26.79 5.33
C VAL A 145 -23.01 28.19 4.78
N ALA A 146 -22.38 29.08 5.53
CA ALA A 146 -21.95 30.39 5.06
C ALA A 146 -20.49 30.30 4.62
N VAL A 147 -20.18 30.92 3.49
CA VAL A 147 -18.84 31.00 2.95
C VAL A 147 -18.13 32.23 3.51
N GLN A 148 -16.96 32.05 4.09
CA GLN A 148 -16.16 33.12 4.66
C GLN A 148 -14.91 33.36 3.81
N ARG A 149 -14.64 34.60 3.43
CA ARG A 149 -13.43 34.98 2.70
C ARG A 149 -12.21 34.92 3.63
N VAL A 150 -11.13 34.34 3.15
CA VAL A 150 -9.82 34.25 3.85
C VAL A 150 -8.74 35.01 3.10
N GLY A 151 -8.86 35.10 1.77
CA GLY A 151 -7.88 35.79 0.92
C GLY A 151 -8.37 35.97 -0.51
N LYS A 152 -7.50 36.38 -1.41
CA LYS A 152 -7.85 36.53 -2.82
C LYS A 152 -8.18 35.16 -3.42
N LEU A 153 -9.42 34.95 -3.86
CA LEU A 153 -9.97 33.70 -4.37
C LEU A 153 -9.96 32.53 -3.35
N SER A 154 -9.62 32.78 -2.07
CA SER A 154 -9.54 31.76 -1.03
C SER A 154 -10.61 31.99 0.03
N TYR A 155 -11.31 30.93 0.37
CA TYR A 155 -12.47 30.93 1.25
C TYR A 155 -12.40 29.77 2.21
N LYS A 156 -13.25 29.81 3.24
CA LYS A 156 -13.46 28.69 4.17
C LYS A 156 -14.94 28.51 4.46
N ILE A 157 -15.31 27.29 4.79
CA ILE A 157 -16.57 26.93 5.43
C ILE A 157 -16.29 26.30 6.78
N VAL A 158 -17.20 26.51 7.74
CA VAL A 158 -17.18 25.86 9.05
C VAL A 158 -18.07 24.63 8.96
N LEU A 159 -17.50 23.47 9.30
CA LEU A 159 -18.24 22.23 9.36
C LEU A 159 -19.10 22.26 10.65
N LYS A 160 -20.41 22.20 10.50
CA LYS A 160 -21.31 21.97 11.63
C LYS A 160 -21.07 20.54 12.11
N THR A 161 -21.01 20.36 13.41
CA THR A 161 -20.58 19.15 14.09
C THR A 161 -21.25 17.90 13.50
N THR A 162 -20.48 17.13 12.74
CA THR A 162 -20.84 15.75 12.42
C THR A 162 -20.30 14.87 13.54
N SER A 163 -20.91 13.74 13.79
CA SER A 163 -20.46 12.75 14.78
C SER A 163 -19.06 12.18 14.49
N VAL A 164 -18.43 12.66 13.42
CA VAL A 164 -17.14 12.17 12.91
C VAL A 164 -16.26 13.39 12.60
N ASN A 165 -15.05 13.40 13.13
CA ASN A 165 -14.05 14.43 12.78
C ASN A 165 -13.68 14.34 11.30
N ALA A 166 -13.72 15.44 10.59
CA ALA A 166 -13.32 15.50 9.18
C ALA A 166 -11.89 15.00 8.93
N GLU A 167 -10.97 15.20 9.89
CA GLU A 167 -9.60 14.68 9.82
C GLU A 167 -9.54 13.15 9.88
N ASP A 168 -10.41 12.51 10.66
CA ASP A 168 -10.42 11.05 10.81
C ASP A 168 -11.04 10.36 9.58
N VAL A 169 -12.00 11.04 8.93
CA VAL A 169 -12.70 10.54 7.74
C VAL A 169 -11.89 10.78 6.47
N VAL A 170 -11.06 11.82 6.44
CA VAL A 170 -10.76 12.55 5.23
C VAL A 170 -9.30 12.75 4.96
N ALA A 171 -8.39 12.20 5.76
CA ALA A 171 -6.97 12.30 5.33
C ALA A 171 -6.85 11.91 3.84
N PRO A 172 -6.10 12.32 3.11
CA PRO A 172 -5.52 13.27 2.19
C PRO A 172 -6.16 13.41 0.79
N ASN A 173 -7.38 12.94 0.52
CA ASN A 173 -7.93 12.76 -0.84
C ASN A 173 -9.15 13.63 -1.19
N LEU A 174 -9.44 14.67 -0.41
CA LEU A 174 -10.44 15.65 -0.81
C LEU A 174 -9.86 16.64 -1.81
N ASP A 175 -10.53 16.77 -2.93
CA ASP A 175 -10.07 17.57 -4.05
C ASP A 175 -10.94 18.79 -4.30
N GLU A 176 -12.22 18.69 -4.04
CA GLU A 176 -13.21 19.70 -4.45
C GLU A 176 -14.27 19.99 -3.39
N VAL A 177 -14.65 21.26 -3.30
CA VAL A 177 -15.88 21.71 -2.67
C VAL A 177 -16.83 22.18 -3.76
N VAL A 178 -18.03 21.63 -3.79
CA VAL A 178 -19.12 22.08 -4.66
C VAL A 178 -20.12 22.82 -3.80
N LEU A 179 -20.30 24.11 -4.06
CA LEU A 179 -21.27 24.97 -3.41
C LEU A 179 -22.53 25.05 -4.26
N VAL A 180 -23.64 24.60 -3.74
CA VAL A 180 -24.95 24.68 -4.38
C VAL A 180 -25.77 25.72 -3.61
N PRO A 181 -26.22 26.82 -4.25
CA PRO A 181 -27.08 27.79 -3.59
C PRO A 181 -28.36 27.16 -3.08
N LYS A 182 -28.81 27.54 -1.88
CA LYS A 182 -30.07 27.03 -1.30
C LYS A 182 -31.27 27.30 -2.19
N SER A 183 -31.33 28.45 -2.83
CA SER A 183 -32.38 28.81 -3.78
C SER A 183 -32.49 27.82 -4.94
N SER A 184 -31.37 27.29 -5.39
CA SER A 184 -31.31 26.27 -6.45
C SER A 184 -31.83 24.89 -5.99
N LEU A 185 -31.69 24.54 -4.73
CA LEU A 185 -32.17 23.27 -4.17
C LEU A 185 -33.68 23.22 -3.99
N ILE A 186 -34.34 24.38 -3.86
CA ILE A 186 -35.81 24.49 -3.83
C ILE A 186 -36.39 24.10 -5.18
N ALA A 187 -35.74 24.55 -6.26
CA ALA A 187 -36.20 24.29 -7.63
C ALA A 187 -35.76 22.86 -8.13
N SER A 188 -34.65 22.36 -7.65
CA SER A 188 -34.10 21.05 -8.03
C SER A 188 -33.41 20.39 -6.84
N PRO A 189 -34.12 19.55 -6.06
CA PRO A 189 -33.60 18.95 -4.86
C PRO A 189 -32.46 17.96 -5.18
N LEU A 190 -31.55 17.76 -4.20
CA LEU A 190 -30.49 16.76 -4.34
C LEU A 190 -31.08 15.37 -4.61
N PRO A 191 -30.37 14.52 -5.35
CA PRO A 191 -30.79 13.14 -5.60
C PRO A 191 -31.09 12.41 -4.28
N LYS A 192 -32.13 11.56 -4.24
CA LYS A 192 -32.46 10.76 -3.06
C LYS A 192 -31.25 9.93 -2.58
N ASN A 193 -30.44 9.46 -3.51
CA ASN A 193 -29.16 8.83 -3.20
C ASN A 193 -28.05 9.90 -3.23
N LEU A 194 -27.65 10.39 -2.05
CA LEU A 194 -26.61 11.41 -1.91
C LEU A 194 -25.25 11.01 -2.50
N LEU A 195 -24.96 9.70 -2.61
CA LEU A 195 -23.75 9.22 -3.29
C LEU A 195 -23.70 9.66 -4.74
N MET A 196 -24.85 9.77 -5.42
CA MET A 196 -24.91 10.29 -6.77
C MET A 196 -24.44 11.75 -6.88
N ALA A 197 -24.70 12.57 -5.87
CA ALA A 197 -24.20 13.94 -5.82
C ALA A 197 -22.68 14.04 -5.64
N LEU A 198 -22.06 13.01 -5.08
CA LEU A 198 -20.60 12.94 -4.90
C LEU A 198 -19.85 12.52 -6.18
N LEU A 199 -20.54 11.92 -7.15
CA LEU A 199 -19.94 11.52 -8.41
C LEU A 199 -19.76 12.75 -9.31
N PRO A 200 -18.57 12.95 -9.90
CA PRO A 200 -18.28 14.10 -10.74
C PRO A 200 -19.22 14.26 -11.96
N HIS A 201 -19.72 13.14 -12.51
CA HIS A 201 -20.64 13.15 -13.67
C HIS A 201 -22.12 13.15 -13.29
N ALA A 202 -22.49 13.03 -12.00
CA ALA A 202 -23.82 13.43 -11.55
C ALA A 202 -24.09 14.93 -11.86
N ASN A 203 -23.05 15.60 -12.27
CA ASN A 203 -23.06 16.91 -12.86
C ASN A 203 -23.92 17.02 -14.13
N GLU A 204 -24.01 15.97 -14.97
CA GLU A 204 -24.89 16.03 -16.15
C GLU A 204 -26.35 16.24 -15.77
N PHE A 205 -26.74 15.70 -14.60
CA PHE A 205 -28.07 15.92 -14.06
C PHE A 205 -28.27 17.38 -13.58
N LEU A 206 -27.23 17.97 -12.99
CA LEU A 206 -27.21 19.37 -12.58
C LEU A 206 -26.92 20.31 -13.76
N GLU A 207 -26.15 19.88 -14.76
CA GLU A 207 -25.77 20.66 -15.95
C GLU A 207 -26.88 20.79 -16.98
N LYS A 208 -27.76 19.80 -17.13
CA LYS A 208 -28.90 19.88 -18.05
C LYS A 208 -29.91 20.94 -17.67
N ASN A 209 -29.91 21.42 -16.42
CA ASN A 209 -30.90 22.34 -15.92
C ASN A 209 -30.38 23.76 -15.66
N ASP A 210 -29.11 24.00 -15.39
CA ASP A 210 -28.52 25.35 -15.32
C ASP A 210 -27.03 25.29 -14.84
N PRO A 211 -26.05 25.58 -15.69
CA PRO A 211 -24.65 25.67 -15.32
C PRO A 211 -24.33 26.77 -14.32
N GLN A 212 -25.21 27.73 -14.10
CA GLN A 212 -25.03 28.86 -13.17
C GLN A 212 -25.37 28.51 -11.71
N ARG A 213 -25.88 27.29 -11.43
CA ARG A 213 -26.41 26.94 -10.11
C ARG A 213 -25.44 26.27 -9.15
N ARG A 214 -24.16 26.16 -9.50
CA ARG A 214 -23.14 25.55 -8.62
C ARG A 214 -21.76 26.14 -8.84
N TYR A 215 -20.99 26.17 -7.79
CA TYR A 215 -19.64 26.70 -7.82
C TYR A 215 -18.67 25.66 -7.34
N VAL A 216 -17.69 25.28 -8.17
CA VAL A 216 -16.70 24.26 -7.87
C VAL A 216 -15.37 24.92 -7.53
N ALA A 217 -14.84 24.62 -6.35
CA ALA A 217 -13.57 25.12 -5.88
C ALA A 217 -12.63 23.95 -5.49
N ASN A 218 -11.33 24.20 -5.55
CA ASN A 218 -10.33 23.21 -5.12
C ASN A 218 -10.10 23.31 -3.60
N VAL A 219 -10.03 22.18 -2.93
CA VAL A 219 -9.68 22.11 -1.51
C VAL A 219 -8.19 22.44 -1.34
N ASP A 220 -7.90 23.39 -0.46
CA ASP A 220 -6.53 23.74 -0.06
C ASP A 220 -6.13 23.03 1.25
N GLN A 221 -7.02 23.04 2.24
CA GLN A 221 -6.75 22.44 3.55
C GLN A 221 -8.07 22.01 4.22
N VAL A 222 -7.99 20.90 4.94
CA VAL A 222 -9.07 20.41 5.80
C VAL A 222 -8.58 20.35 7.23
N SER A 223 -9.37 20.88 8.15
CA SER A 223 -9.19 20.74 9.59
C SER A 223 -10.43 20.07 10.21
N ARG A 224 -10.39 19.83 11.52
CA ARG A 224 -11.52 19.24 12.24
C ARG A 224 -12.84 19.98 12.06
N THR A 225 -12.77 21.30 11.96
CA THR A 225 -13.94 22.18 11.99
C THR A 225 -14.07 23.05 10.76
N THR A 226 -13.08 23.06 9.87
CA THR A 226 -13.07 23.97 8.71
C THR A 226 -12.51 23.30 7.47
N VAL A 227 -13.05 23.67 6.34
CA VAL A 227 -12.49 23.35 5.01
C VAL A 227 -12.12 24.65 4.33
N HIS A 228 -10.84 24.79 4.00
CA HIS A 228 -10.30 25.87 3.21
C HIS A 228 -10.24 25.47 1.73
N PHE A 229 -10.70 26.34 0.84
CA PHE A 229 -10.75 26.06 -0.57
C PHE A 229 -10.51 27.33 -1.38
N ARG A 230 -10.17 27.12 -2.66
CA ARG A 230 -9.81 28.20 -3.60
C ARG A 230 -10.48 28.02 -4.95
N PHE A 231 -11.02 29.11 -5.47
CA PHE A 231 -11.51 29.17 -6.83
C PHE A 231 -10.37 29.41 -7.85
N GLY A 232 -10.53 28.87 -9.04
CA GLY A 232 -9.76 29.31 -10.20
C GLY A 232 -10.23 30.70 -10.66
N ARG A 233 -9.38 31.42 -11.38
CA ARG A 233 -9.76 32.77 -11.90
C ARG A 233 -10.97 32.74 -12.84
N HIS A 234 -11.16 31.64 -13.56
CA HIS A 234 -12.22 31.48 -14.55
C HIS A 234 -13.56 30.98 -13.99
N ASN A 235 -13.55 30.38 -12.81
CA ASN A 235 -14.74 29.81 -12.18
C ASN A 235 -15.08 30.46 -10.83
N TRP A 236 -14.52 31.64 -10.57
CA TRP A 236 -14.84 32.42 -9.39
C TRP A 236 -16.14 33.22 -9.62
N PRO A 237 -17.18 33.02 -8.79
CA PRO A 237 -18.49 33.64 -9.00
C PRO A 237 -18.57 35.07 -8.52
N GLY A 238 -17.62 35.58 -7.77
CA GLY A 238 -17.64 36.88 -7.09
C GLY A 238 -17.93 36.80 -5.61
N ASP A 239 -17.46 37.78 -4.85
CA ASP A 239 -17.67 37.84 -3.39
C ASP A 239 -19.15 38.06 -3.04
N ASP A 240 -19.85 38.89 -3.80
CA ASP A 240 -21.26 39.22 -3.58
C ASP A 240 -22.17 38.00 -3.63
N ILE A 241 -21.90 37.09 -4.56
CA ILE A 241 -22.61 35.80 -4.65
C ILE A 241 -22.25 34.88 -3.51
N LEU A 242 -20.96 34.80 -3.16
CA LEU A 242 -20.49 33.84 -2.13
C LEU A 242 -20.85 34.26 -0.70
N GLN A 243 -20.98 35.55 -0.43
CA GLN A 243 -21.29 36.07 0.91
C GLN A 243 -22.76 36.44 1.07
N GLY A 244 -23.47 36.63 -0.04
CA GLY A 244 -24.87 37.09 -0.04
C GLY A 244 -25.93 36.02 0.19
N GLN A 245 -25.57 34.74 0.22
CA GLN A 245 -26.52 33.61 0.37
C GLN A 245 -25.93 32.40 1.11
N GLY A 246 -26.81 31.52 1.58
CA GLY A 246 -26.43 30.22 2.15
C GLY A 246 -26.25 29.15 1.07
N PHE A 247 -25.37 28.19 1.34
CA PHE A 247 -25.06 27.11 0.43
C PHE A 247 -25.23 25.74 1.09
N CYS A 248 -25.56 24.74 0.26
CA CYS A 248 -25.24 23.35 0.54
C CYS A 248 -23.82 23.09 0.03
N ALA A 249 -22.93 22.62 0.89
CA ALA A 249 -21.57 22.27 0.51
C ALA A 249 -21.39 20.76 0.41
N ILE A 250 -21.01 20.31 -0.78
CA ILE A 250 -20.64 18.93 -1.07
C ILE A 250 -19.11 18.86 -1.17
N ILE A 251 -18.48 18.10 -0.28
CA ILE A 251 -17.03 17.95 -0.23
C ILE A 251 -16.72 16.58 -0.83
N ARG A 252 -15.92 16.54 -1.90
CA ARG A 252 -15.72 15.30 -2.65
C ARG A 252 -14.29 15.11 -3.16
N SER A 253 -13.97 13.88 -3.52
CA SER A 253 -12.77 13.52 -4.26
C SER A 253 -13.04 13.41 -5.76
N ARG A 254 -12.05 13.75 -6.58
CA ARG A 254 -12.05 13.45 -8.03
C ARG A 254 -11.87 11.96 -8.31
N ARG A 255 -11.65 11.16 -7.29
CA ARG A 255 -11.43 9.72 -7.40
C ARG A 255 -10.25 9.35 -8.34
N THR A 256 -9.31 10.25 -8.54
CA THR A 256 -8.22 10.07 -9.52
C THR A 256 -7.45 8.76 -9.32
N PRO A 257 -7.06 8.34 -8.09
CA PRO A 257 -6.41 7.05 -7.88
C PRO A 257 -7.28 5.86 -8.32
N PHE A 258 -8.56 5.86 -7.95
CA PHE A 258 -9.52 4.82 -8.37
C PHE A 258 -9.66 4.77 -9.89
N ARG A 259 -9.78 5.91 -10.54
CA ARG A 259 -9.88 6.00 -12.00
C ARG A 259 -8.64 5.45 -12.70
N TYR A 260 -7.44 5.65 -12.14
CA TYR A 260 -6.23 5.03 -12.67
C TYR A 260 -6.23 3.51 -12.45
N MET A 261 -6.70 3.01 -11.32
CA MET A 261 -6.84 1.59 -11.04
C MET A 261 -7.84 0.92 -12.00
N TYR A 262 -9.03 1.52 -12.20
CA TYR A 262 -10.01 1.04 -13.17
C TYR A 262 -9.43 1.01 -14.59
N ARG A 263 -8.74 2.05 -14.99
CA ARG A 263 -8.07 2.10 -16.30
C ARG A 263 -7.01 1.01 -16.42
N ALA A 264 -6.21 0.79 -15.40
CA ALA A 264 -5.21 -0.27 -15.40
C ALA A 264 -5.84 -1.65 -15.58
N LEU A 265 -6.95 -1.93 -14.90
CA LEU A 265 -7.72 -3.17 -15.08
C LEU A 265 -8.31 -3.31 -16.49
N LYS A 266 -8.80 -2.22 -17.08
CA LYS A 266 -9.27 -2.20 -18.48
C LYS A 266 -8.13 -2.45 -19.47
N LEU A 267 -6.98 -1.81 -19.27
CA LEU A 267 -5.78 -2.06 -20.08
C LEU A 267 -5.30 -3.51 -19.92
N LEU A 268 -5.39 -4.10 -18.74
CA LEU A 268 -5.06 -5.50 -18.50
C LEU A 268 -6.01 -6.43 -19.26
N GLN A 269 -7.30 -6.11 -19.30
CA GLN A 269 -8.31 -6.85 -20.06
C GLN A 269 -7.98 -6.86 -21.56
N GLU A 270 -7.54 -5.73 -22.11
CA GLU A 270 -7.16 -5.55 -23.51
C GLU A 270 -5.75 -6.06 -23.86
N SER A 271 -4.96 -6.47 -22.85
CA SER A 271 -3.55 -6.84 -23.02
C SER A 271 -3.27 -8.29 -22.56
N PRO A 272 -3.68 -9.31 -23.32
CA PRO A 272 -3.50 -10.71 -22.94
C PRO A 272 -2.04 -11.09 -22.66
N LEU A 273 -1.08 -10.52 -23.39
CA LEU A 273 0.35 -10.78 -23.18
C LEU A 273 0.83 -10.31 -21.81
N VAL A 274 0.44 -9.09 -21.40
CA VAL A 274 0.80 -8.59 -20.07
C VAL A 274 0.07 -9.37 -18.97
N ARG A 275 -1.19 -9.74 -19.21
CA ARG A 275 -1.96 -10.58 -18.29
C ARG A 275 -1.31 -11.95 -18.12
N ARG A 276 -0.85 -12.59 -19.20
CA ARG A 276 -0.10 -13.84 -19.16
C ARG A 276 1.21 -13.69 -18.37
N TYR A 277 1.95 -12.63 -18.57
CA TYR A 277 3.16 -12.32 -17.83
C TYR A 277 2.93 -12.20 -16.31
N LEU A 278 1.76 -11.68 -15.90
CA LEU A 278 1.38 -11.54 -14.49
C LEU A 278 0.76 -12.82 -13.88
N PHE A 279 0.47 -13.82 -14.70
CA PHE A 279 -0.05 -15.14 -14.31
C PHE A 279 0.82 -16.24 -14.91
N PRO A 280 2.11 -16.31 -14.53
CA PRO A 280 2.98 -17.39 -14.99
C PRO A 280 2.50 -18.72 -14.42
N PHE A 281 2.68 -19.77 -15.22
CA PHE A 281 2.19 -21.10 -14.88
C PHE A 281 3.32 -22.12 -15.11
N PRO A 282 3.47 -23.16 -14.24
CA PRO A 282 4.65 -24.00 -14.21
C PRO A 282 4.97 -24.70 -15.54
N GLY A 283 3.97 -25.29 -16.19
CA GLY A 283 4.16 -25.99 -17.46
C GLY A 283 4.64 -25.10 -18.59
N TRP A 284 4.38 -23.83 -18.51
CA TRP A 284 4.81 -22.83 -19.49
C TRP A 284 6.25 -22.40 -19.28
N LEU A 285 6.62 -22.23 -18.02
CA LEU A 285 8.01 -21.95 -17.63
C LEU A 285 8.93 -23.10 -18.01
N THR A 286 8.51 -24.35 -17.85
CA THR A 286 9.28 -25.53 -18.24
C THR A 286 9.47 -25.61 -19.76
N GLN A 287 8.43 -25.32 -20.55
CA GLN A 287 8.54 -25.25 -22.01
C GLN A 287 9.52 -24.15 -22.45
N MET A 288 9.51 -22.99 -21.79
CA MET A 288 10.45 -21.90 -22.09
C MET A 288 11.91 -22.28 -21.74
N VAL A 289 12.14 -22.92 -20.61
CA VAL A 289 13.47 -23.40 -20.19
C VAL A 289 13.99 -24.47 -21.16
N ASP A 290 13.16 -25.40 -21.58
CA ASP A 290 13.57 -26.44 -22.54
C ASP A 290 13.81 -25.88 -23.96
N GLN A 291 12.97 -24.95 -24.40
CA GLN A 291 13.21 -24.20 -25.62
C GLN A 291 14.46 -23.32 -25.55
N SER A 292 14.78 -22.71 -24.43
CA SER A 292 16.02 -21.96 -24.27
C SER A 292 17.26 -22.87 -24.26
N LYS A 293 17.16 -24.08 -23.72
CA LYS A 293 18.22 -25.11 -23.84
C LYS A 293 18.39 -25.61 -25.28
N ILE A 294 17.30 -25.76 -26.04
CA ILE A 294 17.30 -26.15 -27.43
C ILE A 294 17.86 -25.01 -28.31
N GLN A 295 17.53 -23.74 -27.97
CA GLN A 295 18.01 -22.58 -28.73
C GLN A 295 19.51 -22.29 -28.61
N LEU A 296 20.15 -22.74 -27.56
CA LEU A 296 21.63 -22.70 -27.50
C LEU A 296 22.32 -23.64 -28.48
N ARG A 297 21.56 -24.57 -29.08
CA ARG A 297 22.09 -25.54 -30.07
C ARG A 297 21.60 -25.34 -31.51
N ASP A 298 20.44 -24.72 -31.74
CA ASP A 298 19.87 -24.55 -33.08
C ASP A 298 19.28 -23.16 -33.32
N CYS A 299 20.02 -22.30 -34.02
CA CYS A 299 19.66 -20.92 -34.37
C CYS A 299 18.68 -20.82 -35.56
N GLY A 300 17.70 -21.71 -35.72
CA GLY A 300 16.99 -21.78 -37.00
C GLY A 300 15.57 -21.28 -37.10
N THR A 301 14.73 -21.41 -36.09
CA THR A 301 13.26 -21.16 -36.25
C THR A 301 12.55 -20.64 -34.99
N LEU A 302 12.85 -19.40 -34.64
CA LEU A 302 12.07 -18.71 -33.59
C LEU A 302 10.89 -17.96 -34.21
N PRO A 303 9.69 -17.99 -33.58
CA PRO A 303 8.60 -17.08 -33.93
C PRO A 303 9.07 -15.63 -33.94
N SER A 304 8.57 -14.82 -34.87
CA SER A 304 9.00 -13.43 -35.07
C SER A 304 8.95 -12.56 -33.84
N TRP A 305 8.02 -12.83 -32.90
CA TRP A 305 7.90 -12.12 -31.62
C TRP A 305 8.99 -12.49 -30.60
N MET A 306 9.67 -13.65 -30.76
CA MET A 306 10.83 -14.04 -29.95
C MET A 306 12.15 -13.55 -30.58
N GLN A 307 12.17 -13.26 -31.89
CA GLN A 307 13.37 -12.82 -32.61
C GLN A 307 13.71 -11.36 -32.33
N ALA A 308 12.79 -10.56 -31.89
CA ALA A 308 12.98 -9.15 -31.57
C ALA A 308 13.56 -8.91 -30.16
N LYS A 309 14.39 -9.82 -29.62
CA LYS A 309 15.17 -9.48 -28.44
C LYS A 309 16.20 -8.44 -28.86
N PRO A 310 16.21 -7.22 -28.24
CA PRO A 310 17.44 -6.46 -28.31
C PRO A 310 18.55 -7.42 -27.85
N LYS A 311 19.67 -7.47 -28.55
CA LYS A 311 20.86 -8.20 -28.09
C LYS A 311 21.17 -7.67 -26.69
N ILE A 312 20.62 -8.33 -25.64
CA ILE A 312 21.13 -8.17 -24.30
C ILE A 312 22.52 -8.77 -24.41
N GLU A 313 23.51 -7.92 -24.50
CA GLU A 313 24.88 -8.36 -24.39
C GLU A 313 24.92 -9.07 -23.04
N THR A 314 25.05 -10.39 -23.06
CA THR A 314 25.20 -11.21 -21.87
C THR A 314 26.49 -10.75 -21.21
N VAL A 315 26.34 -9.86 -20.24
CA VAL A 315 27.48 -9.36 -19.45
C VAL A 315 28.04 -10.57 -18.72
N PRO A 316 29.29 -10.98 -18.96
CA PRO A 316 29.89 -12.09 -18.26
C PRO A 316 29.74 -11.83 -16.73
N SER A 317 29.34 -12.84 -15.98
CA SER A 317 29.07 -12.68 -14.54
C SER A 317 30.29 -12.21 -13.72
N GLN A 318 31.48 -12.26 -14.28
CA GLN A 318 32.74 -11.76 -13.73
C GLN A 318 32.91 -10.24 -13.87
N ALA A 319 32.09 -9.54 -14.66
CA ALA A 319 32.28 -8.14 -14.97
C ALA A 319 31.53 -7.16 -14.05
N ILE A 320 30.74 -7.64 -13.09
CA ILE A 320 29.96 -6.77 -12.20
C ILE A 320 30.87 -6.29 -11.06
N LEU A 321 31.41 -5.07 -11.19
CA LEU A 321 32.10 -4.37 -10.13
C LEU A 321 31.11 -3.52 -9.34
N LEU A 322 30.75 -3.96 -8.14
CA LEU A 322 29.76 -3.30 -7.30
C LEU A 322 30.21 -1.89 -6.86
N LEU A 323 29.27 -0.98 -6.77
CA LEU A 323 29.45 0.35 -6.20
C LEU A 323 29.42 0.33 -4.69
N ASN A 324 28.63 -0.59 -4.12
CA ASN A 324 28.58 -0.87 -2.70
C ASN A 324 29.29 -2.19 -2.39
N PRO A 325 30.54 -2.15 -1.84
CA PRO A 325 31.32 -3.36 -1.58
C PRO A 325 30.68 -4.29 -0.54
N THR A 326 29.82 -3.79 0.35
CA THR A 326 29.19 -4.62 1.38
C THR A 326 28.29 -5.71 0.80
N ILE A 327 27.81 -5.53 -0.44
CA ILE A 327 26.97 -6.50 -1.13
C ILE A 327 27.77 -7.78 -1.52
N TYR A 328 29.11 -7.69 -1.69
CA TYR A 328 29.91 -8.89 -1.96
C TYR A 328 29.83 -9.93 -0.86
N SER A 329 29.72 -9.50 0.38
CA SER A 329 29.59 -10.40 1.55
C SER A 329 28.16 -10.96 1.71
N ASN A 330 27.18 -10.47 0.95
CA ASN A 330 25.80 -10.92 0.99
C ASN A 330 25.40 -11.61 -0.33
N THR A 331 25.48 -12.93 -0.30
CA THR A 331 25.21 -13.77 -1.50
C THR A 331 23.83 -13.53 -2.08
N GLU A 332 22.80 -13.33 -1.23
CA GLU A 332 21.44 -13.09 -1.69
C GLU A 332 21.30 -11.75 -2.42
N GLN A 333 21.88 -10.68 -1.85
CA GLN A 333 21.88 -9.36 -2.49
C GLN A 333 22.65 -9.38 -3.82
N PHE A 334 23.85 -9.98 -3.81
CA PHE A 334 24.68 -10.09 -5.01
C PHE A 334 23.97 -10.86 -6.12
N GLN A 335 23.32 -11.98 -5.80
CA GLN A 335 22.54 -12.76 -6.75
C GLN A 335 21.34 -11.99 -7.29
N ALA A 336 20.64 -11.20 -6.49
CA ALA A 336 19.57 -10.33 -6.96
C ALA A 336 20.07 -9.32 -8.00
N VAL A 337 21.16 -8.61 -7.67
CA VAL A 337 21.79 -7.65 -8.60
C VAL A 337 22.18 -8.35 -9.90
N LYS A 338 22.89 -9.48 -9.81
CA LYS A 338 23.39 -10.24 -10.97
C LYS A 338 22.24 -10.69 -11.88
N ARG A 339 21.16 -11.24 -11.31
CA ARG A 339 20.04 -11.79 -12.09
C ARG A 339 19.24 -10.70 -12.79
N ILE A 340 18.96 -9.59 -12.09
CA ILE A 340 18.21 -8.49 -12.70
C ILE A 340 19.03 -7.84 -13.82
N VAL A 341 20.33 -7.65 -13.60
CA VAL A 341 21.23 -7.07 -14.62
C VAL A 341 21.41 -8.00 -15.84
N ALA A 342 21.47 -9.32 -15.61
CA ALA A 342 21.53 -10.28 -16.71
C ALA A 342 20.24 -10.36 -17.54
N GLY A 343 19.15 -9.83 -17.03
CA GLY A 343 17.82 -9.90 -17.66
C GLY A 343 17.05 -11.16 -17.27
N PRO A 344 15.77 -11.23 -17.63
CA PRO A 344 14.90 -12.33 -17.24
C PRO A 344 15.29 -13.62 -17.95
N SER A 345 15.38 -14.66 -17.18
CA SER A 345 15.46 -16.04 -17.69
C SER A 345 14.08 -16.66 -17.89
N THR A 346 13.01 -16.02 -17.37
CA THR A 346 11.64 -16.50 -17.38
C THR A 346 10.67 -15.36 -17.62
N GLU A 347 9.50 -15.64 -18.21
CA GLU A 347 8.45 -14.66 -18.42
C GLU A 347 7.58 -14.51 -17.17
N GLY A 348 7.96 -13.61 -16.29
CA GLY A 348 7.22 -13.23 -15.10
C GLY A 348 7.89 -12.07 -14.38
N PRO A 349 7.19 -11.38 -13.46
CA PRO A 349 7.81 -10.37 -12.62
C PRO A 349 8.92 -10.97 -11.75
N TYR A 350 10.05 -10.30 -11.64
CA TYR A 350 11.09 -10.72 -10.71
C TYR A 350 10.82 -10.15 -9.31
N ILE A 351 10.88 -10.99 -8.28
CA ILE A 351 10.57 -10.57 -6.91
C ILE A 351 11.85 -10.51 -6.07
N VAL A 352 12.10 -9.36 -5.46
CA VAL A 352 13.07 -9.18 -4.39
C VAL A 352 12.31 -9.14 -3.06
N PHE A 353 12.11 -10.32 -2.48
CA PHE A 353 11.49 -10.43 -1.16
C PHE A 353 12.52 -10.09 -0.08
N GLY A 354 12.24 -9.08 0.71
CA GLY A 354 13.17 -8.65 1.76
C GLY A 354 12.46 -8.22 3.03
N PRO A 355 12.54 -9.02 4.08
CA PRO A 355 12.12 -8.65 5.43
C PRO A 355 12.72 -7.35 5.94
N PRO A 356 12.28 -6.86 7.13
CA PRO A 356 12.84 -5.66 7.74
C PRO A 356 14.35 -5.74 7.88
N GLY A 357 15.05 -4.65 7.58
CA GLY A 357 16.50 -4.55 7.83
C GLY A 357 17.40 -5.38 6.91
N THR A 358 16.86 -6.05 5.88
CA THR A 358 17.65 -6.92 4.99
C THR A 358 18.30 -6.20 3.81
N GLY A 359 18.20 -4.87 3.73
CA GLY A 359 18.89 -4.09 2.71
C GLY A 359 18.21 -4.09 1.33
N LYS A 360 16.88 -4.25 1.25
CA LYS A 360 16.10 -4.13 0.00
C LYS A 360 16.49 -2.92 -0.83
N THR A 361 16.37 -1.73 -0.24
CA THR A 361 16.65 -0.47 -0.94
C THR A 361 18.09 -0.39 -1.44
N THR A 362 19.04 -0.90 -0.65
CA THR A 362 20.45 -0.96 -1.05
C THR A 362 20.64 -1.86 -2.27
N THR A 363 19.99 -3.03 -2.29
CA THR A 363 20.02 -3.97 -3.41
C THR A 363 19.42 -3.34 -4.68
N ILE A 364 18.25 -2.69 -4.56
CA ILE A 364 17.57 -2.06 -5.69
C ILE A 364 18.36 -0.88 -6.24
N VAL A 365 18.91 -0.02 -5.38
CA VAL A 365 19.75 1.11 -5.79
C VAL A 365 20.99 0.62 -6.55
N GLU A 366 21.71 -0.36 -6.00
CA GLU A 366 22.85 -0.97 -6.67
C GLU A 366 22.46 -1.54 -8.03
N THR A 367 21.36 -2.29 -8.07
CA THR A 367 20.87 -2.89 -9.33
C THR A 367 20.57 -1.85 -10.40
N ILE A 368 19.89 -0.76 -10.05
CA ILE A 368 19.56 0.34 -10.95
C ILE A 368 20.84 0.99 -11.51
N LEU A 369 21.81 1.24 -10.63
CA LEU A 369 23.07 1.85 -11.01
C LEU A 369 23.92 0.91 -11.89
N GLN A 370 23.94 -0.39 -11.60
CA GLN A 370 24.61 -1.39 -12.43
C GLN A 370 23.96 -1.50 -13.82
N LEU A 371 22.63 -1.49 -13.90
CA LEU A 371 21.92 -1.43 -15.18
C LEU A 371 22.34 -0.20 -15.99
N ARG A 372 22.47 0.95 -15.36
CA ARG A 372 22.88 2.20 -16.03
C ARG A 372 24.35 2.16 -16.48
N LEU A 373 25.22 1.46 -15.74
CA LEU A 373 26.63 1.28 -16.09
C LEU A 373 26.82 0.29 -17.24
N LEU A 374 26.13 -0.86 -17.16
CA LEU A 374 26.36 -1.99 -18.07
C LEU A 374 25.45 -1.95 -19.30
N GLN A 375 24.32 -1.28 -19.20
CA GLN A 375 23.33 -1.10 -20.26
C GLN A 375 22.98 0.40 -20.41
N PRO A 376 23.86 1.22 -20.99
CA PRO A 376 23.69 2.68 -21.03
C PRO A 376 22.39 3.16 -21.70
N ARG A 377 21.84 2.33 -22.61
CA ARG A 377 20.55 2.60 -23.29
C ARG A 377 19.34 2.24 -22.43
N SER A 378 19.52 1.54 -21.30
CA SER A 378 18.40 1.21 -20.41
C SER A 378 17.68 2.48 -19.93
N ARG A 379 16.37 2.41 -19.84
CA ARG A 379 15.50 3.45 -19.29
C ARG A 379 14.69 2.83 -18.18
N ILE A 380 14.79 3.40 -17.00
CA ILE A 380 14.31 2.76 -15.77
C ILE A 380 13.20 3.61 -15.15
N LEU A 381 12.05 2.99 -14.92
CA LEU A 381 10.98 3.55 -14.11
C LEU A 381 11.08 2.96 -12.70
N VAL A 382 11.16 3.82 -11.70
CA VAL A 382 11.08 3.45 -10.28
C VAL A 382 9.79 4.03 -9.71
N THR A 383 8.97 3.19 -9.10
CA THR A 383 7.68 3.62 -8.57
C THR A 383 7.36 2.93 -7.25
N ALA A 384 6.48 3.53 -6.47
CA ALA A 384 5.93 3.01 -5.22
C ALA A 384 4.57 3.65 -4.93
N GLY A 385 3.79 3.09 -4.02
CA GLY A 385 2.52 3.66 -3.59
C GLY A 385 2.68 5.00 -2.83
N SER A 386 3.79 5.21 -2.14
CA SER A 386 4.02 6.39 -1.29
C SER A 386 5.12 7.31 -1.81
N ASN A 387 5.01 8.62 -1.49
CA ASN A 387 6.08 9.57 -1.76
C ASN A 387 7.35 9.24 -0.97
N SER A 388 7.23 8.84 0.30
CA SER A 388 8.40 8.56 1.14
C SER A 388 9.24 7.41 0.59
N ALA A 389 8.64 6.34 0.07
CA ALA A 389 9.37 5.25 -0.58
C ALA A 389 10.10 5.72 -1.83
N CYS A 390 9.40 6.47 -2.71
CA CYS A 390 10.03 7.05 -3.90
C CYS A 390 11.18 8.01 -3.54
N ASP A 391 10.98 8.86 -2.54
CA ASP A 391 11.97 9.86 -2.13
C ASP A 391 13.22 9.20 -1.53
N THR A 392 13.06 8.14 -0.75
CA THR A 392 14.18 7.38 -0.18
C THR A 392 15.07 6.77 -1.26
N ILE A 393 14.48 6.11 -2.27
CA ILE A 393 15.26 5.54 -3.38
C ILE A 393 15.89 6.65 -4.23
N ALA A 394 15.10 7.67 -4.58
CA ALA A 394 15.58 8.77 -5.42
C ALA A 394 16.74 9.50 -4.75
N LEU A 395 16.67 9.78 -3.44
CA LEU A 395 17.73 10.44 -2.70
C LEU A 395 19.03 9.62 -2.72
N LYS A 396 18.95 8.32 -2.41
CA LYS A 396 20.11 7.42 -2.46
C LYS A 396 20.72 7.34 -3.85
N LEU A 397 19.90 7.24 -4.89
CA LEU A 397 20.40 7.29 -6.27
C LEU A 397 21.10 8.62 -6.59
N CYS A 398 20.52 9.76 -6.18
CA CYS A 398 21.14 11.08 -6.35
C CYS A 398 22.48 11.20 -5.60
N GLU A 399 22.56 10.67 -4.38
CA GLU A 399 23.80 10.64 -3.58
C GLU A 399 24.89 9.86 -4.30
N TYR A 400 24.61 8.63 -4.78
CA TYR A 400 25.59 7.86 -5.54
C TYR A 400 25.99 8.55 -6.85
N ILE A 401 25.04 9.06 -7.64
CA ILE A 401 25.31 9.74 -8.91
C ILE A 401 26.17 10.98 -8.68
N SER A 402 25.98 11.71 -7.59
CA SER A 402 26.73 12.93 -7.30
C SER A 402 28.09 12.68 -6.66
N SER A 403 28.25 11.65 -5.83
CA SER A 403 29.47 11.41 -5.05
C SER A 403 30.40 10.39 -5.69
N ASN A 404 29.89 9.38 -6.41
CA ASN A 404 30.72 8.31 -6.95
C ASN A 404 31.43 8.71 -8.24
N GLU A 405 32.77 8.69 -8.21
CA GLU A 405 33.60 9.13 -9.32
C GLU A 405 33.45 8.24 -10.58
N ARG A 406 33.33 6.93 -10.40
CA ARG A 406 33.14 5.98 -11.51
C ARG A 406 31.85 6.28 -12.27
N LEU A 407 30.73 6.53 -11.55
CA LEU A 407 29.46 6.92 -12.15
C LEU A 407 29.57 8.25 -12.88
N ARG A 408 30.19 9.26 -12.26
CA ARG A 408 30.35 10.58 -12.90
C ARG A 408 31.17 10.49 -14.19
N LYS A 409 32.29 9.77 -14.18
CA LYS A 409 33.12 9.55 -15.37
C LYS A 409 32.33 8.83 -16.47
N HIS A 410 31.61 7.76 -16.09
CA HIS A 410 30.80 7.00 -17.04
C HIS A 410 29.70 7.87 -17.69
N PHE A 411 28.94 8.62 -16.86
CA PHE A 411 27.86 9.47 -17.38
C PHE A 411 28.36 10.68 -18.16
N ALA A 412 29.55 11.20 -17.88
CA ALA A 412 30.16 12.27 -18.66
C ALA A 412 30.48 11.86 -20.11
N GLN A 413 30.68 10.58 -20.35
CA GLN A 413 30.97 10.02 -21.69
C GLN A 413 29.71 9.66 -22.48
N GLN A 414 28.51 9.73 -21.85
CA GLN A 414 27.25 9.40 -22.51
C GLN A 414 26.69 10.58 -23.28
N GLU A 415 26.36 10.37 -24.54
CA GLU A 415 25.61 11.36 -25.32
C GLU A 415 24.15 11.46 -24.90
N GLN A 416 23.53 10.31 -24.58
CA GLN A 416 22.10 10.23 -24.19
C GLN A 416 21.89 9.15 -23.10
N PRO A 417 21.25 9.48 -21.98
CA PRO A 417 20.88 10.83 -21.52
C PRO A 417 22.09 11.68 -21.20
N LYS A 418 21.96 13.00 -21.33
CA LYS A 418 23.00 13.95 -20.93
C LYS A 418 23.44 13.74 -19.49
N PRO A 419 24.68 14.11 -19.09
CA PRO A 419 25.17 13.92 -17.73
C PRO A 419 24.29 14.51 -16.62
N ASP A 420 23.64 15.63 -16.86
CA ASP A 420 22.70 16.31 -15.97
C ASP A 420 21.29 15.70 -15.96
N ARG A 421 21.01 14.74 -16.84
CA ARG A 421 19.70 14.10 -17.01
C ARG A 421 19.70 12.61 -16.67
N GLN A 422 20.49 12.20 -15.71
CA GLN A 422 20.56 10.79 -15.29
C GLN A 422 19.33 10.38 -14.48
N LEU A 423 18.78 11.26 -13.65
CA LEU A 423 17.64 10.98 -12.81
C LEU A 423 16.67 12.16 -12.73
N ILE A 424 15.36 11.86 -12.73
CA ILE A 424 14.32 12.83 -12.37
C ILE A 424 13.31 12.23 -11.38
N ARG A 425 13.03 12.96 -10.31
CA ARG A 425 11.93 12.68 -9.39
C ARG A 425 10.71 13.51 -9.81
N VAL A 426 9.68 12.86 -10.33
CA VAL A 426 8.45 13.52 -10.77
C VAL A 426 7.44 13.54 -9.64
N PHE A 427 7.24 14.71 -9.05
CA PHE A 427 6.19 14.96 -8.07
C PHE A 427 4.85 15.23 -8.73
N SER A 428 3.77 14.98 -7.99
CA SER A 428 2.42 15.43 -8.36
C SER A 428 2.18 16.86 -7.88
N ARG A 429 1.17 17.52 -8.45
CA ARG A 429 0.78 18.89 -8.06
C ARG A 429 0.47 19.02 -6.56
N SER A 430 0.02 17.94 -5.92
CA SER A 430 -0.30 17.93 -4.48
C SER A 430 0.91 18.21 -3.57
N ILE A 431 2.14 18.14 -4.07
CA ILE A 431 3.35 18.48 -3.29
C ILE A 431 3.34 19.96 -2.82
N HIS A 432 2.70 20.85 -3.59
CA HIS A 432 2.56 22.26 -3.20
C HIS A 432 1.85 22.43 -1.85
N HIS A 433 0.87 21.57 -1.55
CA HIS A 433 0.08 21.64 -0.33
C HIS A 433 0.79 21.01 0.88
N LYS A 434 1.76 20.11 0.64
CA LYS A 434 2.47 19.38 1.71
C LYS A 434 3.81 19.99 2.11
N GLY A 435 4.18 21.11 1.51
CA GLY A 435 5.40 21.84 1.85
C GLY A 435 6.65 21.28 1.17
N LEU A 436 7.01 21.84 0.04
CA LEU A 436 8.32 21.62 -0.61
C LEU A 436 9.52 21.86 0.32
N LYS A 437 9.29 22.56 1.45
CA LYS A 437 10.32 22.85 2.47
C LYS A 437 10.86 21.60 3.17
N THR A 438 10.10 20.50 3.18
CA THR A 438 10.53 19.23 3.83
C THR A 438 11.30 18.31 2.90
N VAL A 439 11.34 18.62 1.60
CA VAL A 439 12.06 17.79 0.61
C VAL A 439 13.54 18.14 0.62
N PRO A 440 14.46 17.15 0.72
CA PRO A 440 15.89 17.39 0.70
C PRO A 440 16.34 18.20 -0.54
N PRO A 441 17.25 19.17 -0.39
CA PRO A 441 17.70 20.04 -1.49
C PRO A 441 18.25 19.26 -2.70
N LEU A 442 19.00 18.17 -2.45
CA LEU A 442 19.53 17.31 -3.50
C LEU A 442 18.42 16.68 -4.35
N LEU A 443 17.33 16.28 -3.70
CA LEU A 443 16.18 15.70 -4.38
C LEU A 443 15.39 16.76 -5.15
N LEU A 444 15.22 17.96 -4.59
CA LEU A 444 14.59 19.09 -5.28
C LEU A 444 15.31 19.46 -6.57
N LYS A 445 16.66 19.51 -6.53
CA LYS A 445 17.49 19.78 -7.70
C LYS A 445 17.24 18.77 -8.84
N ASN A 446 16.95 17.52 -8.51
CA ASN A 446 16.71 16.44 -9.46
C ASN A 446 15.20 16.13 -9.60
N SER A 447 14.36 17.15 -9.55
CA SER A 447 12.90 16.98 -9.61
C SER A 447 12.25 18.02 -10.53
N ASN A 448 10.94 17.85 -10.72
CA ASN A 448 10.10 18.83 -11.41
C ASN A 448 9.63 19.98 -10.50
N CYS A 449 10.41 20.32 -9.48
CA CYS A 449 10.11 21.40 -8.55
C CYS A 449 11.29 22.37 -8.49
N SER A 450 11.38 23.30 -9.41
CA SER A 450 12.44 24.31 -9.42
C SER A 450 12.09 25.49 -8.51
N LYS A 451 13.07 26.01 -7.75
CA LYS A 451 12.87 27.16 -6.86
C LYS A 451 11.63 27.04 -5.96
N HIS A 452 11.34 25.82 -5.47
CA HIS A 452 10.15 25.52 -4.69
C HIS A 452 8.80 25.72 -5.43
N ILE A 453 8.81 25.77 -6.74
CA ILE A 453 7.61 25.86 -7.59
C ILE A 453 7.45 24.55 -8.33
N TYR A 454 6.24 23.98 -8.29
CA TYR A 454 5.89 22.80 -9.06
C TYR A 454 5.81 23.15 -10.55
N GLU A 455 6.49 22.38 -11.38
CA GLU A 455 6.41 22.47 -12.84
C GLU A 455 5.74 21.21 -13.41
N HIS A 456 4.77 21.41 -14.28
CA HIS A 456 4.18 20.31 -15.02
C HIS A 456 5.10 19.92 -16.18
N LEU A 457 5.70 18.72 -16.09
CA LEU A 457 6.55 18.22 -17.17
C LEU A 457 5.73 17.36 -18.14
N GLY A 458 5.85 17.69 -19.42
CA GLY A 458 5.37 16.85 -20.52
C GLY A 458 6.25 15.62 -20.71
N VAL A 459 5.71 14.60 -21.39
CA VAL A 459 6.38 13.33 -21.65
C VAL A 459 7.70 13.52 -22.38
N SER A 460 7.77 14.42 -23.37
CA SER A 460 9.01 14.73 -24.12
C SER A 460 10.20 15.12 -23.22
N HIS A 461 9.91 15.74 -22.08
CA HIS A 461 10.91 16.07 -21.09
C HIS A 461 11.40 14.85 -20.33
N ILE A 462 10.45 13.98 -19.90
CA ILE A 462 10.72 12.77 -19.12
C ILE A 462 11.55 11.77 -19.94
N LEU A 463 11.28 11.67 -21.25
CA LEU A 463 12.02 10.81 -22.17
C LEU A 463 13.52 11.13 -22.27
N GLN A 464 13.95 12.29 -21.77
CA GLN A 464 15.36 12.69 -21.79
C GLN A 464 16.17 12.12 -20.61
N TYR A 465 15.49 11.51 -19.62
CA TYR A 465 16.14 10.99 -18.41
C TYR A 465 16.40 9.48 -18.47
N GLY A 466 17.48 9.04 -17.83
CA GLY A 466 17.81 7.62 -17.72
C GLY A 466 16.97 6.90 -16.67
N ILE A 467 16.72 7.57 -15.55
CA ILE A 467 15.94 7.06 -14.42
C ILE A 467 14.80 8.03 -14.12
N THR A 468 13.58 7.54 -14.13
CA THR A 468 12.39 8.31 -13.72
C THR A 468 11.84 7.72 -12.45
N VAL A 469 11.70 8.54 -11.39
CA VAL A 469 11.11 8.12 -10.12
C VAL A 469 9.79 8.86 -9.91
N ALA A 470 8.69 8.11 -9.77
CA ALA A 470 7.35 8.68 -9.60
C ALA A 470 6.46 7.74 -8.78
N THR A 471 5.48 8.28 -8.04
CA THR A 471 4.47 7.41 -7.39
C THR A 471 3.56 6.75 -8.43
N LEU A 472 2.95 5.61 -8.09
CA LEU A 472 2.02 4.87 -8.95
C LEU A 472 0.95 5.79 -9.54
N CYS A 473 0.32 6.64 -8.73
CA CYS A 473 -0.66 7.62 -9.23
C CYS A 473 -0.05 8.64 -10.21
N THR A 474 1.20 9.06 -9.98
CA THR A 474 1.89 9.97 -10.91
C THR A 474 2.19 9.25 -12.24
N VAL A 475 2.59 7.99 -12.20
CA VAL A 475 2.75 7.16 -13.41
C VAL A 475 1.43 7.07 -14.17
N GLY A 476 0.30 6.89 -13.47
CA GLY A 476 -1.02 6.91 -14.08
C GLY A 476 -1.30 8.20 -14.87
N ARG A 477 -0.87 9.36 -14.35
CA ARG A 477 -0.94 10.64 -15.08
C ARG A 477 -0.05 10.63 -16.32
N LEU A 478 1.20 10.19 -16.18
CA LEU A 478 2.15 10.14 -17.31
C LEU A 478 1.64 9.23 -18.45
N VAL A 479 0.95 8.15 -18.13
CA VAL A 479 0.29 7.31 -19.13
C VAL A 479 -0.81 8.08 -19.87
N SER A 480 -1.57 8.94 -19.17
CA SER A 480 -2.54 9.84 -19.83
C SER A 480 -1.87 10.87 -20.75
N ASP A 481 -0.66 11.29 -20.42
CA ASP A 481 0.15 12.22 -21.20
C ASP A 481 0.90 11.51 -22.36
N ASP A 482 0.42 10.34 -22.80
CA ASP A 482 0.97 9.54 -23.91
C ASP A 482 2.33 8.84 -23.68
N LEU A 483 2.81 8.74 -22.42
CA LEU A 483 4.09 8.07 -22.11
C LEU A 483 4.14 6.64 -22.66
N GLY A 484 3.02 5.92 -22.61
CA GLY A 484 2.93 4.56 -23.09
C GLY A 484 3.15 4.37 -24.59
N LYS A 485 2.97 5.40 -25.43
CA LYS A 485 3.21 5.30 -26.87
C LYS A 485 4.67 5.08 -27.24
N HIS A 486 5.58 5.48 -26.37
CA HIS A 486 7.00 5.53 -26.70
C HIS A 486 7.74 4.22 -26.45
N LYS A 487 7.11 3.20 -25.79
CA LYS A 487 7.75 1.93 -25.41
C LYS A 487 9.15 2.16 -24.78
N PHE A 488 9.24 3.15 -23.94
CA PHE A 488 10.49 3.79 -23.55
C PHE A 488 11.27 3.03 -22.48
N PHE A 489 10.53 2.42 -21.52
CA PHE A 489 11.17 1.82 -20.36
C PHE A 489 11.54 0.36 -20.62
N SER A 490 12.78 0.02 -20.28
CA SER A 490 13.28 -1.35 -20.25
C SER A 490 13.04 -2.06 -18.91
N HIS A 491 12.96 -1.29 -17.83
CA HIS A 491 12.76 -1.83 -16.48
C HIS A 491 11.74 -0.99 -15.70
N ILE A 492 10.88 -1.68 -14.96
CA ILE A 492 9.95 -1.09 -14.00
C ILE A 492 10.27 -1.67 -12.63
N PHE A 493 10.70 -0.85 -11.69
CA PHE A 493 10.86 -1.22 -10.28
C PHE A 493 9.69 -0.70 -9.49
N ILE A 494 8.97 -1.59 -8.81
CA ILE A 494 7.92 -1.24 -7.85
C ILE A 494 8.44 -1.57 -6.46
N ASP A 495 8.82 -0.54 -5.70
CA ASP A 495 9.27 -0.72 -4.32
C ASP A 495 8.10 -0.65 -3.34
N GLU A 496 8.28 -1.26 -2.18
CA GLU A 496 7.21 -1.50 -1.20
C GLU A 496 5.96 -2.14 -1.85
N ALA A 497 6.18 -3.06 -2.80
CA ALA A 497 5.12 -3.69 -3.57
C ALA A 497 4.13 -4.51 -2.71
N GLY A 498 4.52 -4.90 -1.50
CA GLY A 498 3.63 -5.50 -0.51
C GLY A 498 2.61 -4.54 0.09
N ALA A 499 2.86 -3.23 0.00
CA ALA A 499 2.01 -2.19 0.58
C ALA A 499 0.99 -1.57 -0.42
N ALA A 500 1.04 -1.96 -1.70
CA ALA A 500 0.10 -1.53 -2.73
C ALA A 500 -0.91 -2.63 -3.04
N THR A 501 -2.17 -2.29 -3.28
CA THR A 501 -3.15 -3.24 -3.82
C THR A 501 -2.73 -3.72 -5.20
N GLU A 502 -3.24 -4.87 -5.65
CA GLU A 502 -2.95 -5.33 -7.01
C GLU A 502 -3.41 -4.31 -8.08
N PRO A 503 -4.63 -3.75 -8.06
CA PRO A 503 -5.01 -2.69 -8.99
C PRO A 503 -4.13 -1.44 -8.94
N GLU A 504 -3.62 -1.08 -7.77
CA GLU A 504 -2.70 0.04 -7.61
C GLU A 504 -1.34 -0.25 -8.24
N ALA A 505 -0.75 -1.42 -8.00
CA ALA A 505 0.50 -1.85 -8.62
C ALA A 505 0.38 -1.91 -10.15
N LEU A 506 -0.77 -2.31 -10.67
CA LEU A 506 -1.06 -2.34 -12.10
C LEU A 506 -0.98 -0.96 -12.76
N ILE A 507 -1.21 0.15 -12.03
CA ILE A 507 -1.02 1.50 -12.58
C ILE A 507 0.42 1.69 -13.07
N GLY A 508 1.40 1.16 -12.33
CA GLY A 508 2.82 1.26 -12.68
C GLY A 508 3.25 0.37 -13.83
N ILE A 509 2.46 -0.65 -14.16
CA ILE A 509 2.78 -1.66 -15.18
C ILE A 509 2.00 -1.38 -16.47
N MET A 510 0.69 -1.16 -16.34
CA MET A 510 -0.21 -1.04 -17.48
C MET A 510 -0.02 0.28 -18.22
N GLY A 511 0.04 0.18 -19.55
CA GLY A 511 0.37 1.33 -20.38
C GLY A 511 1.86 1.65 -20.48
N ILE A 512 2.70 1.06 -19.63
CA ILE A 512 4.16 1.15 -19.68
C ILE A 512 4.76 -0.12 -20.29
N LYS A 513 4.47 -1.28 -19.69
CA LYS A 513 4.85 -2.58 -20.24
C LYS A 513 3.92 -2.95 -21.39
N GLN A 514 4.42 -2.86 -22.62
CA GLN A 514 3.67 -3.24 -23.83
C GLN A 514 4.34 -4.39 -24.60
N THR A 515 5.62 -4.66 -24.31
CA THR A 515 6.44 -5.67 -24.99
C THR A 515 7.08 -6.59 -23.97
N SER A 516 7.60 -7.72 -24.44
CA SER A 516 8.42 -8.64 -23.65
C SER A 516 9.67 -7.99 -23.08
N ASP A 517 10.17 -6.94 -23.74
CA ASP A 517 11.47 -6.33 -23.45
C ASP A 517 11.47 -5.42 -22.21
N CYS A 518 10.31 -5.15 -21.62
CA CYS A 518 10.21 -4.39 -20.40
C CYS A 518 10.05 -5.33 -19.18
N HIS A 519 11.02 -5.30 -18.27
CA HIS A 519 11.07 -6.16 -17.09
C HIS A 519 10.42 -5.49 -15.91
N VAL A 520 9.63 -6.25 -15.16
CA VAL A 520 8.99 -5.77 -13.91
C VAL A 520 9.68 -6.43 -12.73
N ILE A 521 10.18 -5.60 -11.82
CA ILE A 521 10.82 -6.00 -10.58
C ILE A 521 9.95 -5.49 -9.42
N LEU A 522 9.48 -6.42 -8.58
CA LEU A 522 8.69 -6.14 -7.39
C LEU A 522 9.59 -6.29 -6.18
N SER A 523 9.80 -5.22 -5.43
CA SER A 523 10.58 -5.22 -4.19
C SER A 523 9.65 -4.94 -3.01
N GLY A 524 9.74 -5.73 -1.94
CA GLY A 524 8.88 -5.50 -0.79
C GLY A 524 8.85 -6.65 0.22
N ASP A 525 7.86 -6.55 1.09
CA ASP A 525 7.56 -7.56 2.11
C ASP A 525 6.05 -7.60 2.37
N HIS A 526 5.40 -8.67 1.95
CA HIS A 526 3.96 -8.86 2.13
C HIS A 526 3.56 -9.20 3.57
N LYS A 527 4.53 -9.51 4.43
CA LYS A 527 4.32 -9.77 5.88
C LYS A 527 4.40 -8.51 6.74
N GLN A 528 4.72 -7.36 6.13
CA GLN A 528 4.57 -6.03 6.71
C GLN A 528 3.24 -5.38 6.31
N LEU A 529 3.06 -4.08 6.59
CA LEU A 529 1.82 -3.37 6.30
C LEU A 529 1.43 -3.51 4.83
N GLY A 530 0.19 -3.90 4.62
CA GLY A 530 -0.46 -3.89 3.32
C GLY A 530 -1.10 -2.54 2.99
N ALA A 531 -1.76 -2.48 1.85
CA ALA A 531 -2.57 -1.33 1.48
C ALA A 531 -3.70 -1.07 2.48
N VAL A 532 -3.98 0.20 2.71
CA VAL A 532 -5.10 0.61 3.58
C VAL A 532 -6.40 0.50 2.79
N ILE A 533 -7.25 -0.44 3.18
CA ILE A 533 -8.58 -0.65 2.61
C ILE A 533 -9.62 -0.13 3.61
N LYS A 534 -10.57 0.68 3.12
CA LYS A 534 -11.65 1.27 3.93
C LYS A 534 -12.80 0.30 4.13
N SER A 535 -13.13 -0.45 3.11
CA SER A 535 -14.18 -1.46 3.14
C SER A 535 -13.68 -2.75 3.77
N ASN A 536 -14.22 -3.13 4.92
CA ASN A 536 -13.96 -4.44 5.52
C ASN A 536 -14.36 -5.57 4.57
N ARG A 537 -15.44 -5.37 3.81
CA ARG A 537 -15.94 -6.34 2.85
C ARG A 537 -14.95 -6.55 1.70
N ALA A 538 -14.48 -5.47 1.06
CA ALA A 538 -13.47 -5.58 0.00
C ALA A 538 -12.16 -6.20 0.51
N ALA A 539 -11.75 -5.86 1.74
CA ALA A 539 -10.57 -6.44 2.37
C ALA A 539 -10.71 -7.94 2.62
N SER A 540 -11.85 -8.40 3.17
CA SER A 540 -12.14 -9.82 3.42
C SER A 540 -12.26 -10.64 2.14
N LEU A 541 -12.68 -10.01 1.07
CA LEU A 541 -12.76 -10.61 -0.26
C LEU A 541 -11.42 -10.57 -1.04
N GLY A 542 -10.34 -10.05 -0.45
CA GLY A 542 -8.98 -10.15 -1.01
C GLY A 542 -8.41 -8.90 -1.68
N LEU A 543 -9.11 -7.75 -1.69
CA LEU A 543 -8.54 -6.50 -2.24
C LEU A 543 -7.28 -6.05 -1.47
N SER A 544 -7.14 -6.46 -0.21
CA SER A 544 -5.98 -6.17 0.63
C SER A 544 -4.71 -6.94 0.22
N HIS A 545 -4.82 -7.96 -0.63
CA HIS A 545 -3.68 -8.69 -1.14
C HIS A 545 -2.98 -7.90 -2.24
N SER A 546 -1.66 -7.78 -2.15
CA SER A 546 -0.87 -7.15 -3.20
C SER A 546 -0.60 -8.11 -4.35
N LEU A 547 -0.25 -7.56 -5.53
CA LEU A 547 0.24 -8.34 -6.65
C LEU A 547 1.42 -9.23 -6.25
N MET A 548 2.35 -8.69 -5.45
CA MET A 548 3.50 -9.44 -4.94
C MET A 548 3.07 -10.62 -4.07
N GLU A 549 2.09 -10.43 -3.19
CA GLU A 549 1.58 -11.49 -2.32
C GLU A 549 0.88 -12.59 -3.13
N ARG A 550 0.07 -12.23 -4.13
CA ARG A 550 -0.57 -13.21 -5.02
C ARG A 550 0.46 -14.05 -5.78
N LEU A 551 1.48 -13.40 -6.34
CA LEU A 551 2.55 -14.11 -7.03
C LEU A 551 3.30 -15.07 -6.10
N LEU A 552 3.70 -14.62 -4.91
CA LEU A 552 4.41 -15.47 -3.94
C LEU A 552 3.61 -16.67 -3.44
N ARG A 553 2.27 -16.63 -3.56
CA ARG A 553 1.38 -17.75 -3.25
C ARG A 553 1.15 -18.68 -4.45
N SER A 554 1.47 -18.25 -5.66
CA SER A 554 1.29 -19.06 -6.87
C SER A 554 2.34 -20.17 -6.96
N ASP A 555 2.00 -21.25 -7.70
CA ASP A 555 2.84 -22.44 -7.81
C ASP A 555 4.25 -22.16 -8.35
N CYS A 556 4.41 -21.14 -9.19
CA CYS A 556 5.72 -20.74 -9.73
C CYS A 556 6.63 -20.07 -8.71
N TYR A 557 6.08 -19.39 -7.70
CA TYR A 557 6.85 -18.59 -6.75
C TYR A 557 6.84 -19.16 -5.34
N LYS A 558 5.95 -20.10 -5.02
CA LYS A 558 5.88 -20.65 -3.67
C LYS A 558 7.19 -21.30 -3.26
N VAL A 559 7.47 -21.24 -1.97
CA VAL A 559 8.55 -22.01 -1.34
C VAL A 559 8.00 -23.39 -1.03
N ASP A 560 8.74 -24.42 -1.39
CA ASP A 560 8.37 -25.81 -1.08
C ASP A 560 8.60 -26.15 0.41
N ALA A 561 8.18 -27.35 0.83
CA ALA A 561 8.33 -27.82 2.19
C ALA A 561 9.81 -27.92 2.66
N ASN A 562 10.76 -28.02 1.71
CA ASN A 562 12.19 -28.07 1.97
C ASN A 562 12.86 -26.69 1.94
N GLY A 563 12.09 -25.63 1.78
CA GLY A 563 12.60 -24.26 1.70
C GLY A 563 13.17 -23.88 0.33
N ASN A 564 12.96 -24.68 -0.71
CA ASN A 564 13.42 -24.36 -2.06
C ASN A 564 12.42 -23.47 -2.80
N PHE A 565 12.93 -22.65 -3.68
CA PHE A 565 12.14 -21.76 -4.55
C PHE A 565 12.85 -21.52 -5.86
N ASP A 566 12.12 -21.11 -6.87
CA ASP A 566 12.68 -20.76 -8.16
C ASP A 566 13.46 -19.46 -8.09
N ARG A 567 14.79 -19.58 -8.17
CA ARG A 567 15.72 -18.44 -8.12
C ARG A 567 15.71 -17.61 -9.39
N SER A 568 15.11 -18.08 -10.48
CA SER A 568 14.95 -17.32 -11.71
C SER A 568 13.84 -16.28 -11.62
N LEU A 569 12.89 -16.47 -10.70
CA LEU A 569 11.73 -15.62 -10.47
C LEU A 569 11.84 -14.75 -9.21
N GLN A 570 12.63 -15.17 -8.23
CA GLN A 570 12.75 -14.41 -6.99
C GLN A 570 14.11 -14.56 -6.31
N THR A 571 14.42 -13.57 -5.48
CA THR A 571 15.45 -13.63 -4.45
C THR A 571 14.85 -13.31 -3.10
N ARG A 572 15.22 -14.08 -2.08
CA ARG A 572 14.80 -13.88 -0.69
C ARG A 572 16.00 -13.38 0.12
N LEU A 573 15.94 -12.14 0.59
CA LEU A 573 16.97 -11.56 1.46
C LEU A 573 16.74 -12.04 2.88
N ARG A 574 17.78 -12.50 3.58
CA ARG A 574 17.66 -13.10 4.90
C ARG A 574 18.50 -12.42 5.97
N ARG A 575 19.56 -11.71 5.59
CA ARG A 575 20.51 -11.10 6.52
C ARG A 575 19.99 -9.75 7.00
N ASN A 576 19.70 -9.66 8.31
CA ASN A 576 19.22 -8.43 8.94
C ASN A 576 20.42 -7.63 9.46
N TYR A 577 20.56 -6.41 8.97
CA TYR A 577 21.62 -5.45 9.31
C TYR A 577 21.13 -4.32 10.22
N ARG A 578 19.96 -4.49 10.82
CA ARG A 578 19.31 -3.40 11.56
C ARG A 578 19.32 -3.61 13.06
N SER A 579 18.83 -4.75 13.51
CA SER A 579 18.37 -4.93 14.87
C SER A 579 19.23 -5.91 15.64
N HIS A 580 19.24 -5.76 16.97
CA HIS A 580 19.83 -6.70 17.90
C HIS A 580 19.34 -8.14 17.63
N PRO A 581 20.20 -9.17 17.76
CA PRO A 581 19.85 -10.55 17.46
C PRO A 581 18.57 -11.04 18.14
N GLU A 582 18.32 -10.68 19.39
CA GLU A 582 17.11 -11.08 20.13
C GLU A 582 15.84 -10.39 19.60
N ILE A 583 15.95 -9.13 19.16
CA ILE A 583 14.83 -8.42 18.50
C ILE A 583 14.54 -9.11 17.16
N VAL A 584 15.58 -9.47 16.40
CA VAL A 584 15.42 -10.21 15.13
C VAL A 584 14.79 -11.58 15.42
N ARG A 585 15.29 -12.33 16.41
CA ARG A 585 14.78 -13.65 16.77
C ARG A 585 13.27 -13.61 17.03
N LEU A 586 12.80 -12.62 17.80
CA LEU A 586 11.40 -12.52 18.19
C LEU A 586 10.47 -12.37 16.97
N PHE A 587 10.71 -11.43 16.06
CA PHE A 587 9.84 -11.27 14.90
C PHE A 587 10.12 -12.31 13.80
N ASN A 588 11.31 -12.92 13.79
CA ASN A 588 11.67 -14.00 12.88
C ASN A 588 10.85 -15.28 13.17
N GLU A 589 10.77 -15.67 14.43
CA GLU A 589 9.95 -16.80 14.87
C GLU A 589 8.45 -16.56 14.61
N LEU A 590 7.97 -15.34 14.90
CA LEU A 590 6.56 -15.00 14.72
C LEU A 590 6.12 -14.93 13.25
N TYR A 591 6.99 -14.45 12.34
CA TYR A 591 6.55 -14.07 10.99
C TYR A 591 7.39 -14.63 9.85
N TYR A 592 8.62 -15.07 10.08
CA TYR A 592 9.54 -15.46 9.01
C TYR A 592 10.07 -16.88 9.14
N ASN A 593 9.44 -17.72 9.98
CA ASN A 593 9.75 -19.14 10.14
C ASN A 593 11.24 -19.43 10.47
N GLY A 594 11.92 -18.52 11.18
CA GLY A 594 13.33 -18.68 11.49
C GLY A 594 14.30 -18.42 10.33
N GLU A 595 13.83 -17.95 9.18
CA GLU A 595 14.67 -17.76 7.99
C GLU A 595 15.70 -16.61 8.10
N LEU A 596 15.50 -15.66 9.03
CA LEU A 596 16.35 -14.47 9.13
C LEU A 596 17.62 -14.74 9.92
N ILE A 597 18.68 -14.08 9.52
CA ILE A 597 20.02 -14.14 10.13
C ILE A 597 20.38 -12.74 10.62
N ALA A 598 20.53 -12.56 11.92
CA ALA A 598 21.02 -11.30 12.47
C ALA A 598 22.49 -11.09 12.09
N GLN A 599 22.78 -9.93 11.50
CA GLN A 599 24.12 -9.58 11.02
C GLN A 599 24.42 -8.08 11.18
N ALA A 600 23.67 -7.39 12.04
CA ALA A 600 24.00 -6.01 12.38
C ALA A 600 25.29 -5.96 13.19
N PRO A 601 26.14 -4.90 13.06
CA PRO A 601 27.33 -4.73 13.88
C PRO A 601 26.96 -4.60 15.36
N ASP A 602 27.68 -5.30 16.24
CA ASP A 602 27.45 -5.28 17.69
C ASP A 602 27.52 -3.86 18.26
N ALA A 603 28.41 -3.04 17.74
CA ALA A 603 28.56 -1.62 18.14
C ALA A 603 27.28 -0.79 17.92
N ASP A 604 26.44 -1.16 16.93
CA ASP A 604 25.23 -0.43 16.60
C ASP A 604 24.00 -0.95 17.36
N VAL A 605 24.01 -2.20 17.80
CA VAL A 605 22.82 -2.87 18.34
C VAL A 605 22.91 -3.17 19.84
N ASN A 606 24.10 -3.23 20.44
CA ASN A 606 24.29 -3.49 21.88
C ASN A 606 24.33 -2.18 22.70
N LEU A 607 23.72 -1.09 22.19
CA LEU A 607 23.77 0.21 22.84
C LEU A 607 23.14 0.21 24.25
N ALA A 608 22.13 -0.64 24.47
CA ALA A 608 21.37 -0.70 25.71
C ALA A 608 21.88 -1.70 26.72
N GLU A 609 22.90 -2.49 26.40
CA GLU A 609 23.43 -3.58 27.24
C GLU A 609 23.75 -3.13 28.67
N ASN A 610 24.28 -1.94 28.83
CA ASN A 610 24.70 -1.40 30.13
C ASN A 610 23.68 -0.41 30.74
N TRP A 611 22.45 -0.37 30.21
CA TRP A 611 21.45 0.50 30.78
C TRP A 611 20.89 -0.08 32.10
N ALA A 612 21.01 0.69 33.16
CA ALA A 612 20.65 0.27 34.52
C ALA A 612 19.19 -0.21 34.69
N LEU A 613 18.29 0.23 33.82
CA LEU A 613 16.88 -0.17 33.84
C LEU A 613 16.57 -1.35 32.92
N LEU A 614 17.56 -1.89 32.18
CA LEU A 614 17.39 -3.10 31.41
C LEU A 614 17.63 -4.33 32.31
N PRO A 615 16.60 -5.13 32.65
CA PRO A 615 16.75 -6.20 33.62
C PRO A 615 17.68 -7.33 33.14
N ASN A 616 17.70 -7.57 31.82
CA ASN A 616 18.59 -8.56 31.21
C ASN A 616 19.39 -7.91 30.07
N PRO A 617 20.68 -7.66 30.25
CA PRO A 617 21.56 -7.02 29.26
C PRO A 617 21.59 -7.72 27.90
N ARG A 618 21.39 -9.02 27.87
CA ARG A 618 21.41 -9.81 26.63
C ARG A 618 20.09 -9.83 25.88
N PHE A 619 19.01 -9.33 26.49
CA PHE A 619 17.67 -9.32 25.90
C PHE A 619 17.06 -7.91 25.97
N PRO A 620 17.34 -7.04 25.00
CA PRO A 620 16.96 -5.63 25.05
C PRO A 620 15.49 -5.39 24.60
N ILE A 621 14.58 -6.19 25.14
CA ILE A 621 13.14 -6.06 24.94
C ILE A 621 12.49 -6.02 26.32
N ILE A 622 11.83 -4.92 26.64
CA ILE A 622 11.09 -4.76 27.91
C ILE A 622 9.60 -4.78 27.61
N PHE A 623 8.87 -5.59 28.34
CA PHE A 623 7.41 -5.46 28.41
C PHE A 623 7.04 -4.80 29.74
N GLN A 624 6.61 -3.55 29.67
CA GLN A 624 6.12 -2.79 30.84
C GLN A 624 4.62 -2.99 30.97
N ALA A 625 4.24 -3.79 31.94
CA ALA A 625 2.83 -4.01 32.26
C ALA A 625 2.20 -2.75 32.88
N THR A 626 1.03 -2.37 32.36
CA THR A 626 0.21 -1.26 32.86
C THR A 626 -1.27 -1.65 32.84
N HIS A 627 -2.03 -1.21 33.84
CA HIS A 627 -3.48 -1.44 33.93
C HIS A 627 -4.28 -0.15 33.69
N GLY A 628 -3.76 0.77 32.88
CA GLY A 628 -4.44 1.99 32.53
C GLY A 628 -5.72 1.76 31.72
N VAL A 629 -6.68 2.64 31.88
CA VAL A 629 -7.98 2.55 31.21
C VAL A 629 -7.94 3.27 29.87
N THR A 630 -8.37 2.56 28.82
CA THR A 630 -8.55 3.18 27.50
C THR A 630 -9.75 4.12 27.50
N LYS A 631 -9.52 5.36 27.08
CA LYS A 631 -10.56 6.38 26.89
C LYS A 631 -10.67 6.70 25.40
N ARG A 632 -11.83 7.18 24.96
CA ARG A 632 -12.03 7.72 23.61
C ARG A 632 -12.00 9.24 23.65
N GLU A 633 -11.45 9.84 22.62
CA GLU A 633 -11.54 11.29 22.40
C GLU A 633 -13.00 11.63 22.06
N GLN A 634 -13.54 12.73 22.63
CA GLN A 634 -14.90 13.18 22.31
C GLN A 634 -15.04 13.42 20.81
N HIS A 635 -16.12 12.93 20.23
CA HIS A 635 -16.44 13.03 18.80
C HIS A 635 -15.39 12.40 17.86
N SER A 636 -14.59 11.44 18.36
CA SER A 636 -13.57 10.72 17.56
C SER A 636 -13.66 9.22 17.81
N THR A 637 -13.27 8.43 16.80
CA THR A 637 -13.06 6.98 16.94
C THR A 637 -11.71 6.66 17.58
N SER A 638 -10.85 7.67 17.77
CA SER A 638 -9.50 7.51 18.27
C SER A 638 -9.48 7.32 19.78
N SER A 639 -8.60 6.44 20.23
CA SER A 639 -8.48 6.06 21.65
C SER A 639 -7.15 6.51 22.23
N PHE A 640 -7.13 6.72 23.55
CA PHE A 640 -5.91 7.00 24.31
C PHE A 640 -5.94 6.35 25.67
N ASN A 641 -4.74 6.16 26.26
CA ASN A 641 -4.51 5.64 27.60
C ASN A 641 -3.53 6.57 28.29
N GLN A 642 -4.03 7.30 29.29
CA GLN A 642 -3.27 8.33 29.97
C GLN A 642 -2.08 7.76 30.76
N LEU A 643 -2.28 6.62 31.43
CA LEU A 643 -1.25 5.95 32.21
C LEU A 643 -0.10 5.49 31.32
N GLU A 644 -0.42 4.85 30.16
CA GLU A 644 0.61 4.47 29.22
C GLU A 644 1.39 5.69 28.70
N ALA A 645 0.70 6.80 28.36
CA ALA A 645 1.37 8.02 27.93
C ALA A 645 2.36 8.55 28.97
N GLN A 646 1.99 8.53 30.25
CA GLN A 646 2.87 8.94 31.36
C GLN A 646 4.08 8.00 31.49
N VAL A 647 3.88 6.69 31.37
CA VAL A 647 4.95 5.68 31.43
C VAL A 647 5.93 5.87 30.27
N LEU A 648 5.43 6.12 29.04
CA LEU A 648 6.30 6.43 27.90
C LEU A 648 7.18 7.65 28.17
N CYS A 649 6.57 8.75 28.63
CA CYS A 649 7.32 9.99 28.94
C CYS A 649 8.34 9.76 30.05
N TRP A 650 8.03 8.93 31.05
CA TRP A 650 8.97 8.56 32.10
C TRP A 650 10.19 7.82 31.52
N TYR A 651 9.99 6.82 30.63
CA TYR A 651 11.09 6.13 29.96
C TYR A 651 11.93 7.10 29.12
N VAL A 652 11.30 8.01 28.37
CA VAL A 652 12.04 9.04 27.60
C VAL A 652 12.92 9.87 28.50
N LYS A 653 12.36 10.38 29.62
CA LYS A 653 13.10 11.18 30.61
C LYS A 653 14.30 10.40 31.18
N ARG A 654 14.10 9.12 31.55
CA ARG A 654 15.16 8.27 32.09
C ARG A 654 16.27 8.02 31.07
N LEU A 655 15.91 7.68 29.82
CA LEU A 655 16.87 7.45 28.75
C LEU A 655 17.73 8.68 28.42
N ILE A 656 17.12 9.86 28.38
CA ILE A 656 17.84 11.11 28.10
C ILE A 656 18.73 11.53 29.27
N ASN A 657 18.21 11.43 30.52
CA ASN A 657 18.94 11.87 31.71
C ASN A 657 20.06 10.91 32.11
N ASP A 658 19.78 9.59 32.11
CA ASP A 658 20.71 8.58 32.62
C ASP A 658 21.66 8.07 31.51
N GLY A 659 21.28 8.23 30.25
CA GLY A 659 21.96 7.62 29.11
C GLY A 659 21.81 6.09 29.11
N LEU A 660 22.58 5.41 28.28
CA LEU A 660 22.58 3.92 28.15
C LEU A 660 23.75 3.26 28.87
N GLY A 661 24.38 3.94 29.84
CA GLY A 661 25.57 3.44 30.54
C GLY A 661 26.87 3.78 29.80
N HIS A 662 28.01 3.62 30.49
CA HIS A 662 29.35 3.88 29.99
C HIS A 662 29.54 5.24 29.26
N GLY A 663 28.84 6.28 29.73
CA GLY A 663 28.90 7.63 29.15
C GLY A 663 28.17 7.80 27.80
N LYS A 664 27.46 6.81 27.32
CA LYS A 664 26.63 6.92 26.11
C LYS A 664 25.41 7.77 26.39
N ARG A 665 25.41 8.99 25.87
CA ARG A 665 24.25 9.90 25.89
C ARG A 665 23.22 9.46 24.85
N VAL A 666 21.95 9.68 25.16
CA VAL A 666 20.80 9.45 24.25
C VAL A 666 20.26 10.80 23.83
N SER A 667 20.20 11.04 22.55
CA SER A 667 19.56 12.23 22.00
C SER A 667 18.05 12.01 21.84
N GLN A 668 17.29 13.09 21.73
CA GLN A 668 15.84 12.97 21.46
C GLN A 668 15.56 12.29 20.12
N GLU A 669 16.42 12.47 19.15
CA GLU A 669 16.35 11.91 17.80
C GLU A 669 16.59 10.40 17.77
N ASP A 670 17.28 9.84 18.78
CA ASP A 670 17.52 8.39 18.92
C ASP A 670 16.28 7.63 19.38
N ILE A 671 15.29 8.35 19.94
CA ILE A 671 14.08 7.77 20.49
C ILE A 671 12.94 7.93 19.50
N GLY A 672 12.25 6.82 19.23
CA GLY A 672 10.99 6.80 18.48
C GLY A 672 9.85 6.29 19.35
N ILE A 673 8.72 6.99 19.34
CA ILE A 673 7.52 6.54 20.02
C ILE A 673 6.48 6.09 19.00
N VAL A 674 6.02 4.86 19.16
CA VAL A 674 4.96 4.28 18.33
C VAL A 674 3.65 4.29 19.11
N ALA A 675 2.68 5.07 18.63
CA ALA A 675 1.33 5.16 19.17
C ALA A 675 0.31 4.81 18.06
N PRO A 676 -0.41 3.68 18.18
CA PRO A 676 -1.29 3.18 17.11
C PRO A 676 -2.54 4.05 16.88
N TYR A 677 -2.83 4.98 17.78
CA TYR A 677 -3.99 5.87 17.72
C TYR A 677 -3.55 7.33 17.72
N THR A 678 -4.14 8.14 16.84
CA THR A 678 -3.83 9.57 16.72
C THR A 678 -4.03 10.33 18.04
N ALA A 679 -5.07 10.02 18.82
CA ALA A 679 -5.30 10.65 20.12
C ALA A 679 -4.17 10.33 21.12
N GLN A 680 -3.66 9.11 21.13
CA GLN A 680 -2.51 8.73 21.96
C GLN A 680 -1.25 9.47 21.53
N GLY A 681 -0.99 9.54 20.23
CA GLY A 681 0.15 10.28 19.70
C GLY A 681 0.11 11.76 20.07
N LYS A 682 -1.05 12.42 19.91
CA LYS A 682 -1.24 13.82 20.32
C LYS A 682 -1.02 14.03 21.82
N LEU A 683 -1.55 13.13 22.65
CA LEU A 683 -1.38 13.18 24.11
C LEU A 683 0.11 13.08 24.49
N VAL A 684 0.82 12.08 23.95
CA VAL A 684 2.24 11.86 24.22
C VAL A 684 3.07 13.05 23.75
N THR A 685 2.81 13.56 22.54
CA THR A 685 3.51 14.75 22.01
C THR A 685 3.33 15.95 22.92
N LYS A 686 2.11 16.21 23.39
CA LYS A 686 1.83 17.31 24.33
C LYS A 686 2.59 17.15 25.63
N LEU A 687 2.63 15.95 26.21
CA LEU A 687 3.35 15.66 27.44
C LEU A 687 4.88 15.84 27.27
N LEU A 688 5.43 15.33 26.17
CA LEU A 688 6.85 15.49 25.87
C LEU A 688 7.25 16.95 25.67
N GLN A 689 6.44 17.72 24.96
CA GLN A 689 6.67 19.16 24.80
C GLN A 689 6.68 19.90 26.14
N SER A 690 5.72 19.57 27.03
CA SER A 690 5.66 20.18 28.37
C SER A 690 6.84 19.80 29.28
N GLN A 691 7.52 18.68 28.98
CA GLN A 691 8.68 18.18 29.71
C GLN A 691 10.03 18.58 29.07
N GLY A 692 10.03 19.42 28.03
CA GLY A 692 11.24 19.85 27.33
C GLY A 692 11.82 18.89 26.31
N HIS A 693 11.03 17.90 25.83
CA HIS A 693 11.44 16.92 24.85
C HIS A 693 10.68 17.01 23.50
N PRO A 694 10.65 18.18 22.83
CA PRO A 694 9.84 18.41 21.64
C PRO A 694 10.33 17.63 20.38
N ASN A 695 11.60 17.20 20.35
CA ASN A 695 12.22 16.57 19.19
C ASN A 695 12.11 15.04 19.19
N VAL A 696 11.50 14.43 20.21
CA VAL A 696 11.21 12.99 20.20
C VAL A 696 10.14 12.71 19.15
N GLU A 697 10.45 11.85 18.21
CA GLU A 697 9.54 11.53 17.12
C GLU A 697 8.41 10.62 17.60
N VAL A 698 7.16 11.11 17.52
CA VAL A 698 5.94 10.36 17.84
C VAL A 698 5.16 10.08 16.56
N GLY A 699 4.86 8.81 16.28
CA GLY A 699 4.14 8.42 15.07
C GLY A 699 3.29 7.17 15.24
N SER A 700 2.45 6.88 14.24
CA SER A 700 1.73 5.62 14.15
C SER A 700 2.62 4.51 13.60
N VAL A 701 2.15 3.26 13.64
CA VAL A 701 2.84 2.13 13.02
C VAL A 701 3.06 2.36 11.52
N GLU A 702 2.08 2.97 10.86
CA GLU A 702 2.15 3.33 9.43
C GLU A 702 3.21 4.41 9.15
N THR A 703 3.35 5.38 10.04
CA THR A 703 4.37 6.45 9.95
C THR A 703 5.78 5.87 10.07
N TYR A 704 5.94 4.82 10.86
CA TYR A 704 7.22 4.13 11.07
C TYR A 704 7.54 3.08 9.99
N GLN A 705 6.66 2.83 9.04
CA GLN A 705 7.00 1.95 7.92
C GLN A 705 8.19 2.52 7.13
N GLY A 706 9.20 1.70 6.91
CA GLY A 706 10.45 2.11 6.26
C GLY A 706 11.44 2.89 7.14
N ARG A 707 11.04 3.28 8.37
CA ARG A 707 11.89 4.00 9.32
C ARG A 707 12.41 3.08 10.42
N GLU A 708 13.44 3.53 11.13
CA GLU A 708 14.09 2.81 12.24
C GLU A 708 14.71 3.80 13.22
N LYS A 709 14.82 3.40 14.48
CA LYS A 709 15.46 4.18 15.54
C LYS A 709 16.31 3.26 16.43
N PRO A 710 17.35 3.77 17.06
CA PRO A 710 18.07 3.03 18.09
C PRO A 710 17.13 2.48 19.19
N ILE A 711 16.23 3.33 19.66
CA ILE A 711 15.29 3.01 20.74
C ILE A 711 13.86 3.23 20.25
N ILE A 712 13.01 2.21 20.41
CA ILE A 712 11.57 2.31 20.16
C ILE A 712 10.80 2.06 21.45
N ILE A 713 9.88 2.96 21.77
CA ILE A 713 8.93 2.80 22.88
C ILE A 713 7.51 2.80 22.28
N ALA A 714 6.73 1.77 22.55
CA ALA A 714 5.40 1.62 21.99
C ALA A 714 4.32 1.61 23.07
N SER A 715 3.26 2.38 22.86
CA SER A 715 2.03 2.30 23.63
C SER A 715 1.05 1.40 22.91
N LEU A 716 0.48 0.41 23.58
CA LEU A 716 -0.49 -0.53 22.99
C LEU A 716 -1.94 -0.10 23.25
N VAL A 717 -2.16 0.83 24.15
CA VAL A 717 -3.39 1.61 24.42
C VAL A 717 -4.57 0.81 24.96
N ARG A 718 -4.81 -0.41 24.47
CA ARG A 718 -6.04 -1.16 24.74
C ARG A 718 -6.07 -1.81 26.10
N SER A 719 -7.19 -1.62 26.81
CA SER A 719 -7.47 -2.20 28.13
C SER A 719 -8.75 -3.08 28.16
N PHE A 720 -9.26 -3.48 27.01
CA PHE A 720 -10.42 -4.38 26.87
C PHE A 720 -10.23 -5.32 25.66
N ALA A 721 -10.95 -6.44 25.64
CA ALA A 721 -10.73 -7.57 24.73
C ALA A 721 -10.63 -7.23 23.23
N ASN A 722 -11.23 -6.13 22.76
CA ASN A 722 -11.09 -5.73 21.36
C ASN A 722 -9.76 -5.01 21.13
N MET A 723 -8.81 -5.72 20.52
CA MET A 723 -7.47 -5.23 20.19
C MET A 723 -7.42 -4.12 19.14
N GLY A 724 -8.54 -3.84 18.45
CA GLY A 724 -8.59 -2.81 17.42
C GLY A 724 -7.50 -2.98 16.36
N PHE A 725 -6.76 -1.91 16.10
CA PHE A 725 -5.70 -1.88 15.07
C PHE A 725 -4.55 -2.86 15.36
N MET A 726 -4.28 -3.19 16.61
CA MET A 726 -3.18 -4.11 16.98
C MET A 726 -3.54 -5.59 16.78
N ARG A 727 -4.76 -5.92 16.33
CA ARG A 727 -5.14 -7.28 15.93
C ARG A 727 -4.39 -7.77 14.68
N SER A 728 -3.86 -6.86 13.87
CA SER A 728 -3.18 -7.20 12.62
C SER A 728 -1.75 -7.67 12.87
N PRO A 729 -1.38 -8.93 12.53
CA PRO A 729 -0.01 -9.43 12.65
C PRO A 729 1.00 -8.58 11.87
N ARG A 730 0.59 -8.01 10.72
CA ARG A 730 1.42 -7.14 9.91
C ARG A 730 1.81 -5.86 10.65
N ARG A 731 0.91 -5.28 11.47
CA ARG A 731 1.20 -4.12 12.31
C ARG A 731 2.15 -4.47 13.45
N VAL A 732 1.93 -5.61 14.10
CA VAL A 732 2.83 -6.10 15.16
C VAL A 732 4.22 -6.35 14.58
N ASN A 733 4.34 -6.97 13.42
CA ASN A 733 5.63 -7.20 12.74
C ASN A 733 6.36 -5.87 12.46
N VAL A 734 5.66 -4.86 11.93
CA VAL A 734 6.26 -3.54 11.72
C VAL A 734 6.71 -2.93 13.04
N LEU A 735 5.88 -2.97 14.08
CA LEU A 735 6.21 -2.44 15.40
C LEU A 735 7.50 -3.05 15.95
N LEU A 736 7.60 -4.38 15.99
CA LEU A 736 8.75 -5.10 16.56
C LEU A 736 10.04 -4.81 15.78
N SER A 737 9.94 -4.64 14.47
CA SER A 737 11.10 -4.51 13.58
C SER A 737 11.61 -3.08 13.39
N ARG A 738 11.17 -2.10 14.20
CA ARG A 738 11.62 -0.69 14.10
C ARG A 738 12.82 -0.37 14.98
N ALA A 739 12.99 -1.11 16.09
CA ALA A 739 14.07 -0.90 17.02
C ALA A 739 15.39 -1.50 16.50
N LYS A 740 16.50 -0.79 16.71
CA LYS A 740 17.85 -1.30 16.48
C LYS A 740 18.38 -1.99 17.75
N SER A 741 18.37 -1.29 18.87
CA SER A 741 19.07 -1.68 20.10
C SER A 741 18.17 -1.89 21.30
N LEU A 742 17.03 -1.22 21.40
CA LEU A 742 16.13 -1.33 22.54
C LEU A 742 14.67 -1.21 22.11
N LEU A 743 13.85 -2.14 22.54
CA LEU A 743 12.40 -2.14 22.34
C LEU A 743 11.67 -2.17 23.69
N ILE A 744 10.83 -1.17 23.93
CA ILE A 744 9.99 -1.09 25.13
C ILE A 744 8.53 -1.12 24.71
N LEU A 745 7.79 -2.12 25.16
CA LEU A 745 6.37 -2.30 24.90
C LEU A 745 5.59 -1.97 26.19
N VAL A 746 4.70 -1.01 26.14
CA VAL A 746 3.88 -0.56 27.28
C VAL A 746 2.43 -0.90 27.00
N GLY A 747 1.80 -1.69 27.88
CA GLY A 747 0.41 -2.10 27.66
C GLY A 747 -0.16 -2.99 28.74
N ASN A 748 -1.47 -3.27 28.63
CA ASN A 748 -2.20 -4.12 29.56
C ASN A 748 -2.03 -5.60 29.23
N PRO A 749 -1.32 -6.38 30.07
CA PRO A 749 -1.03 -7.80 29.80
C PRO A 749 -2.30 -8.66 29.78
N VAL A 750 -3.31 -8.32 30.59
CA VAL A 750 -4.57 -9.08 30.64
C VAL A 750 -5.29 -9.00 29.29
N THR A 751 -5.34 -7.82 28.69
CA THR A 751 -5.94 -7.63 27.36
C THR A 751 -5.09 -8.29 26.25
N LEU A 752 -3.76 -8.07 26.31
CA LEU A 752 -2.85 -8.43 25.23
C LEU A 752 -2.62 -9.94 25.12
N ARG A 753 -2.71 -10.69 26.22
CA ARG A 753 -2.56 -12.17 26.19
C ARG A 753 -3.64 -12.88 25.37
N HIS A 754 -4.77 -12.24 25.08
CA HIS A 754 -5.79 -12.79 24.18
C HIS A 754 -5.38 -12.74 22.70
N HIS A 755 -4.27 -12.07 22.37
CA HIS A 755 -3.71 -12.06 21.03
C HIS A 755 -2.49 -12.98 20.97
N ARG A 756 -2.47 -13.92 20.02
CA ARG A 756 -1.42 -14.95 19.88
C ARG A 756 0.00 -14.36 19.95
N ASP A 757 0.25 -13.32 19.13
CA ASP A 757 1.60 -12.75 19.03
C ASP A 757 2.02 -12.06 20.34
N PHE A 758 1.13 -11.27 20.95
CA PHE A 758 1.43 -10.62 22.23
C PHE A 758 1.53 -11.62 23.39
N LYS A 759 0.74 -12.71 23.38
CA LYS A 759 0.89 -13.81 24.32
C LYS A 759 2.31 -14.40 24.26
N SER A 760 2.81 -14.62 23.05
CA SER A 760 4.17 -15.13 22.83
C SER A 760 5.23 -14.12 23.32
N ILE A 761 5.08 -12.83 22.97
CA ILE A 761 5.99 -11.76 23.38
C ILE A 761 6.05 -11.61 24.90
N ILE A 762 4.89 -11.58 25.56
CA ILE A 762 4.79 -11.46 27.03
C ILE A 762 5.45 -12.67 27.70
N ARG A 763 5.18 -13.88 27.20
CA ARG A 763 5.80 -15.11 27.70
C ARG A 763 7.32 -15.04 27.57
N GLU A 764 7.82 -14.61 26.43
CA GLU A 764 9.27 -14.48 26.21
C GLU A 764 9.89 -13.44 27.16
N CYS A 765 9.27 -12.28 27.34
CA CYS A 765 9.75 -11.28 28.31
C CYS A 765 9.71 -11.80 29.76
N LYS A 766 8.74 -12.65 30.14
CA LYS A 766 8.71 -13.30 31.42
C LYS A 766 9.89 -14.30 31.60
N ASN A 767 10.12 -15.12 30.58
CA ASN A 767 11.23 -16.09 30.56
C ASN A 767 12.60 -15.41 30.66
N GLN A 768 12.78 -14.27 30.03
CA GLN A 768 14.03 -13.49 30.01
C GLN A 768 14.17 -12.53 31.21
N GLY A 769 13.20 -12.46 32.10
CA GLY A 769 13.19 -11.56 33.25
C GLY A 769 13.00 -10.08 32.91
N THR A 770 12.51 -9.75 31.70
CA THR A 770 12.30 -8.38 31.25
C THR A 770 10.81 -7.95 31.26
N TYR A 771 9.97 -8.74 31.88
CA TYR A 771 8.59 -8.38 32.19
C TYR A 771 8.56 -7.53 33.45
N VAL A 772 8.28 -6.22 33.31
CA VAL A 772 8.35 -5.24 34.39
C VAL A 772 6.95 -4.88 34.87
N PHE A 773 6.71 -5.04 36.16
CA PHE A 773 5.47 -4.67 36.82
C PHE A 773 5.77 -4.17 38.25
N LYS A 774 4.85 -3.41 38.84
CA LYS A 774 4.96 -2.93 40.23
C LYS A 774 4.18 -3.87 41.15
N LYS A 775 4.83 -4.44 42.15
CA LYS A 775 4.14 -5.22 43.19
C LYS A 775 3.47 -4.27 44.17
N LYS A 776 2.24 -4.60 44.58
CA LYS A 776 1.49 -3.90 45.65
C LYS A 776 2.28 -4.05 46.93
N GLY A 777 2.67 -2.96 47.62
CA GLY A 777 3.39 -3.00 48.88
C GLY A 777 4.92 -2.90 48.83
N ALA A 778 5.56 -2.82 47.64
CA ALA A 778 6.99 -2.54 47.54
C ALA A 778 7.30 -1.09 47.96
N GLN A 779 8.22 -0.93 48.95
CA GLN A 779 8.70 0.38 49.42
C GLN A 779 9.09 1.27 48.23
N GLN A 780 8.69 2.51 48.28
CA GLN A 780 8.93 3.53 47.25
C GLN A 780 10.42 3.62 46.93
N ARG A 781 10.83 3.30 45.69
CA ARG A 781 12.00 3.93 45.12
C ARG A 781 11.65 5.39 44.79
N PRO A 782 12.49 6.34 45.15
CA PRO A 782 12.24 7.74 44.87
C PRO A 782 12.31 7.97 43.36
N GLU A 783 11.21 8.40 42.78
CA GLU A 783 10.92 8.80 41.43
C GLU A 783 9.96 7.86 40.68
N PHE A 784 8.78 8.27 40.70
CA PHE A 784 7.51 7.78 40.31
C PHE A 784 7.41 7.08 38.95
N LEU A 785 7.34 5.74 38.94
CA LEU A 785 6.44 5.06 38.00
C LEU A 785 4.99 5.28 38.46
N PRO A 786 4.08 5.71 37.59
CA PRO A 786 2.66 5.78 37.92
C PRO A 786 2.17 4.41 38.39
N ASP A 787 1.27 4.36 39.38
CA ASP A 787 0.80 3.15 40.03
C ASP A 787 0.34 2.07 39.06
N VAL A 788 1.06 0.94 39.05
CA VAL A 788 0.79 -0.26 38.25
C VAL A 788 0.47 -1.39 39.23
N TYR A 789 -0.73 -1.95 39.19
CA TYR A 789 -1.23 -2.95 40.12
C TYR A 789 -0.86 -4.39 39.74
N GLU A 790 -0.82 -5.28 40.73
CA GLU A 790 -0.55 -6.72 40.63
C GLU A 790 -1.59 -7.47 39.79
N GLU A 791 -1.13 -8.49 39.04
CA GLU A 791 -2.00 -9.57 38.57
C GLU A 791 -2.54 -10.36 39.79
N GLN A 792 -3.83 -10.57 39.84
CA GLN A 792 -4.37 -11.65 40.65
C GLN A 792 -3.83 -12.96 40.10
N SER A 793 -3.24 -13.76 40.93
CA SER A 793 -2.80 -15.12 40.60
C SER A 793 -4.04 -15.92 40.17
N ASP A 794 -4.28 -16.06 38.90
CA ASP A 794 -5.18 -17.08 38.41
C ASP A 794 -4.46 -18.40 38.59
N GLU A 795 -4.91 -19.19 39.51
CA GLU A 795 -4.60 -20.63 39.59
C GLU A 795 -4.97 -21.23 38.23
N GLU A 796 -4.00 -21.87 37.65
CA GLU A 796 -4.14 -22.61 36.40
C GLU A 796 -5.21 -23.67 36.58
N SER A 797 -6.41 -23.48 36.10
CA SER A 797 -7.30 -24.59 35.81
C SER A 797 -6.75 -25.27 34.56
N SER A 798 -5.96 -26.30 34.83
CA SER A 798 -5.51 -27.28 33.86
C SER A 798 -6.70 -27.99 33.23
N SER A 799 -7.01 -27.68 32.02
CA SER A 799 -7.60 -28.59 31.04
C SER A 799 -6.96 -28.34 29.70
N GLU A 800 -5.77 -28.89 29.54
CA GLU A 800 -5.14 -29.12 28.25
C GLU A 800 -5.90 -30.24 27.56
N SER A 801 -6.61 -29.94 26.48
CA SER A 801 -6.83 -30.91 25.42
C SER A 801 -5.77 -30.65 24.38
N GLU A 802 -4.69 -31.43 24.46
CA GLU A 802 -3.77 -31.71 23.35
C GLU A 802 -4.62 -32.33 22.24
N ASP A 803 -4.52 -31.77 21.07
CA ASP A 803 -4.52 -32.34 19.72
C ASP A 803 -5.12 -31.34 18.71
N GLU A 804 -4.28 -30.51 18.17
CA GLU A 804 -4.52 -29.96 16.81
C GLU A 804 -3.19 -29.79 16.08
N GLU A 805 -3.08 -30.61 15.04
CA GLU A 805 -1.96 -30.70 14.12
C GLU A 805 -1.50 -29.39 13.50
N ASP A 806 -0.20 -29.31 13.27
CA ASP A 806 0.55 -28.26 12.57
C ASP A 806 0.03 -27.97 11.15
N THR A 807 -0.97 -27.11 11.04
CA THR A 807 -1.27 -26.42 9.77
C THR A 807 -0.69 -25.00 9.79
N PRO A 808 -0.05 -24.58 8.72
CA PRO A 808 0.54 -23.24 8.63
C PRO A 808 -0.53 -22.16 8.86
N TRP A 809 -0.20 -21.11 9.61
CA TRP A 809 -1.11 -20.04 10.05
C TRP A 809 -1.95 -19.36 8.94
N PHE A 810 -1.46 -19.37 7.69
CA PHE A 810 -2.18 -18.84 6.53
C PHE A 810 -3.32 -19.75 6.03
N ALA A 811 -3.33 -21.02 6.41
CA ALA A 811 -4.45 -21.96 6.16
C ALA A 811 -5.55 -21.86 7.24
N ARG A 812 -5.26 -21.17 8.36
CA ARG A 812 -6.17 -20.98 9.50
C ARG A 812 -6.73 -19.56 9.60
N MET A 813 -7.11 -18.93 8.51
CA MET A 813 -8.06 -17.83 8.62
C MET A 813 -9.41 -18.43 8.98
N PRO A 814 -10.07 -18.01 10.09
CA PRO A 814 -11.40 -18.51 10.43
C PRO A 814 -12.34 -18.26 9.27
N GLN A 815 -12.91 -19.32 8.72
CA GLN A 815 -14.01 -19.25 7.75
C GLN A 815 -15.32 -18.84 8.42
N ASP A 816 -15.35 -18.80 9.77
CA ASP A 816 -16.53 -18.43 10.53
C ASP A 816 -16.21 -17.29 11.52
N ILE A 817 -16.51 -16.09 11.09
CA ILE A 817 -16.89 -15.03 12.03
C ILE A 817 -18.42 -14.98 12.02
N SER A 818 -19.06 -15.95 12.63
CA SER A 818 -20.36 -15.74 13.24
C SER A 818 -20.17 -14.90 14.49
N VAL A 819 -19.91 -13.63 14.30
CA VAL A 819 -20.07 -12.64 15.36
C VAL A 819 -21.57 -12.54 15.58
N THR A 820 -22.00 -12.92 16.76
CA THR A 820 -23.37 -12.72 17.23
C THR A 820 -23.86 -11.33 16.83
N THR A 821 -24.82 -11.33 15.93
CA THR A 821 -25.43 -10.18 15.26
C THR A 821 -25.98 -9.12 16.21
N ASP A 822 -26.26 -9.46 17.45
CA ASP A 822 -26.97 -8.61 18.43
C ASP A 822 -26.19 -7.39 18.99
N LYS A 823 -24.86 -7.35 18.85
CA LYS A 823 -24.07 -6.19 19.29
C LYS A 823 -23.49 -5.35 18.15
N MET A 824 -23.55 -5.84 16.93
CA MET A 824 -23.16 -5.06 15.74
C MET A 824 -24.33 -4.26 15.18
N GLU A 825 -25.57 -4.71 15.30
CA GLU A 825 -26.73 -3.94 14.84
C GLU A 825 -26.85 -2.56 15.48
N LYS A 826 -26.39 -2.37 16.72
CA LYS A 826 -26.32 -1.04 17.35
C LYS A 826 -25.18 -0.13 16.87
N ARG A 827 -24.21 -0.63 16.04
CA ARG A 827 -23.08 0.17 15.54
C ARG A 827 -23.19 0.54 14.07
N PHE A 828 -24.02 -0.13 13.30
CA PHE A 828 -24.22 0.10 11.86
C PHE A 828 -25.64 0.58 11.49
N SER A 829 -26.51 0.76 12.45
CA SER A 829 -27.74 1.57 12.30
C SER A 829 -27.45 3.03 11.92
N VAL A 830 -26.17 3.41 11.89
CA VAL A 830 -25.71 4.72 11.38
C VAL A 830 -26.16 4.96 9.94
N SER A 831 -26.34 3.93 9.10
CA SER A 831 -26.81 4.15 7.72
C SER A 831 -28.30 4.49 7.68
N GLU A 832 -29.12 3.85 8.51
CA GLU A 832 -30.54 4.15 8.61
C GLU A 832 -30.82 5.39 9.44
N GLU A 833 -30.15 5.55 10.59
CA GLU A 833 -30.25 6.78 11.39
C GLU A 833 -29.67 7.98 10.68
N LEU A 834 -28.56 7.84 9.95
CA LEU A 834 -27.99 8.92 9.14
C LEU A 834 -28.87 9.23 7.95
N THR A 835 -29.40 8.21 7.27
CA THR A 835 -30.38 8.39 6.18
C THR A 835 -31.67 9.00 6.72
N LYS A 836 -32.08 8.65 7.95
CA LYS A 836 -33.25 9.19 8.63
C LYS A 836 -32.98 10.60 9.19
N ALA A 837 -31.79 10.87 9.72
CA ALA A 837 -31.37 12.22 10.15
C ALA A 837 -31.22 13.16 8.96
N ILE A 838 -30.65 12.71 7.86
CA ILE A 838 -30.55 13.47 6.61
C ILE A 838 -31.93 13.67 5.99
N ARG A 839 -32.81 12.66 5.99
CA ARG A 839 -34.23 12.81 5.59
C ARG A 839 -34.98 13.81 6.46
N ASN A 840 -34.86 13.67 7.78
CA ASN A 840 -35.54 14.58 8.72
C ASN A 840 -35.01 16.03 8.59
N HIS A 841 -33.72 16.19 8.33
CA HIS A 841 -33.13 17.51 8.13
C HIS A 841 -33.48 18.11 6.75
N LEU A 842 -33.61 17.29 5.72
CA LEU A 842 -34.08 17.69 4.39
C LEU A 842 -35.60 17.96 4.40
N CYS A 843 -36.38 17.24 5.21
CA CYS A 843 -37.81 17.55 5.41
C CYS A 843 -38.06 18.84 6.20
N GLN A 844 -37.12 19.24 7.08
CA GLN A 844 -37.17 20.55 7.77
C GLN A 844 -36.77 21.72 6.85
N LEU A 845 -36.17 21.44 5.68
CA LEU A 845 -35.87 22.45 4.66
C LEU A 845 -36.98 22.59 3.60
N SER A 846 -38.06 21.81 3.72
CA SER A 846 -39.22 21.87 2.82
C SER A 846 -40.40 22.66 3.45
N ILE A 847 -40.12 23.57 4.41
CA ILE A 847 -41.07 24.59 4.90
C ILE A 847 -40.56 25.99 4.50
#